data_5db65542ab610e398b28fd73b599ee09
#
_entry.id   5db65542ab610e398b28fd73b599ee09
#
_cell.length_a   1.000
_cell.length_b   1.000
_cell.length_c   1.000
_cell.angle_alpha   90.00
_cell.angle_beta   90.00
_cell.angle_gamma   90.00
#
_symmetry.space_group_name_H-M   'P 1'
#
loop_
_entity.id
_entity.type
_entity.pdbx_description
1 polymer ?
#
loop_
_entity_poly.entity_id
_entity_poly.type
_entity_poly.pdbx_seq_one_letter_code
_entity_poly.pdbx_strand_id
1 'polypeptide(L)'
;MKNIIYLCILSLTLISHGQENTSLDYYFSQQDISTLDKDIPTPESVIGHSVGKWHISHDKLVEYMRKLASSSERITIEERGKTFEDRPLILLTITSKKNHQNINQIQKNHINQTNGIITPKTDSPLVVYQGFSIHGNEPSGSNSALLLAYYLAASNDDFVNKLLNNTIILLDPSFNPDGLQRFAYWANTNKNINLNPDSNDREYNEVWPGGRTNHYWFDMNRDWLPVQLPESKVRINTFHQWLPNILTDHHEMGTNSTFFFQPGVPSRTHPLTSKLNQDITRKISKYHVKALDKIGSLYYSEENFDDFYYGKGSTFPDINGGIGILFEQASSRGHIQKSDNGILTFPFTIKNQLTAGLSTLEAALNMRNEILNYQHNFYNKSREEGNKQKKSAIIFGDEKNAAKTYHLAEILKRHKIKFHHVKNNFSKDKINYKKNYSYVVPKNQKNFKLINAMFEKRTTFQDSLFYDVSAWTFPLAFNLDYNMDISMDMAGEEVLELNKPLGAVKFKSNYAYLMSWNEYYSPSVLNEILDNNILAKVALKEFKLNNKKYDYGTILIPVQNQNISSNSLFEMLTSLAIKNNLIIDGVDTGLADGIDLGSSEFKTINKQKVAVIVGEGVNSYDAGEIWHLFDVRYGITITKLDVKSISRSNLSKYTSIIMPSSNSLSDLNTSKIVQWTEQGGNLIAFKNSLNWINKNKLLDLKFKTKKFETNNISFGERKNHFGAQVIGGAIFEAKLDLSHPINFGYKNKNISLFRNTTIFMDQDDISYNNPIIYSENPLLSGYISKENLELIKSTVPFKTGAYKKGQVTCFTDNTNFRAFWYGTNKLLMNAIYFSDQF
;
A
#
# COMPACT_ATOMS: atom_id res chain seq x y z
N MET A 1 -64.92 -16.51 18.75
CA MET A 1 -63.71 -16.85 19.52
C MET A 1 -62.84 -17.97 18.86
N LYS A 2 -63.38 -19.07 18.38
CA LYS A 2 -62.56 -20.12 17.72
C LYS A 2 -61.81 -19.67 16.51
N ASN A 3 -62.38 -18.79 15.63
CA ASN A 3 -61.72 -18.31 14.42
C ASN A 3 -60.64 -17.24 14.67
N ILE A 4 -60.65 -16.56 15.84
CA ILE A 4 -59.63 -15.59 16.24
C ILE A 4 -58.41 -16.34 16.79
N ILE A 5 -58.61 -17.49 17.46
CA ILE A 5 -57.53 -18.34 17.95
C ILE A 5 -56.75 -19.01 16.79
N TYR A 6 -57.41 -19.39 15.70
CA TYR A 6 -56.74 -19.90 14.51
C TYR A 6 -55.95 -18.83 13.75
N LEU A 7 -56.45 -17.57 13.74
CA LEU A 7 -55.68 -16.46 13.14
C LEU A 7 -54.43 -16.07 13.98
N CYS A 8 -54.53 -16.13 15.30
CA CYS A 8 -53.37 -15.90 16.21
C CYS A 8 -52.39 -17.04 16.17
N ILE A 9 -52.81 -18.28 15.95
CA ILE A 9 -51.89 -19.41 15.79
C ILE A 9 -51.20 -19.39 14.44
N LEU A 10 -51.84 -18.92 13.35
CA LEU A 10 -51.21 -18.75 12.04
C LEU A 10 -50.25 -17.55 11.98
N SER A 11 -50.45 -16.52 12.85
CA SER A 11 -49.54 -15.38 12.94
C SER A 11 -48.34 -15.62 13.86
N LEU A 12 -48.38 -16.68 14.72
CA LEU A 12 -47.25 -17.04 15.59
C LEU A 12 -46.28 -18.04 14.93
N THR A 13 -46.60 -18.58 13.77
CA THR A 13 -45.70 -19.52 13.03
C THR A 13 -44.76 -18.83 12.03
N LEU A 14 -44.76 -17.48 11.97
CA LEU A 14 -43.94 -16.73 11.02
C LEU A 14 -42.70 -16.06 11.63
N ILE A 15 -42.33 -16.32 12.88
CA ILE A 15 -41.11 -15.78 13.47
C ILE A 15 -40.31 -16.90 14.16
N SER A 16 -39.96 -17.93 13.43
CA SER A 16 -38.77 -18.71 13.74
C SER A 16 -37.82 -18.51 12.55
N HIS A 17 -37.07 -17.44 12.59
CA HIS A 17 -35.85 -17.35 11.80
C HIS A 17 -34.80 -18.24 12.47
N GLY A 18 -35.12 -19.52 12.57
CA GLY A 18 -34.14 -20.56 12.81
C GLY A 18 -33.16 -20.49 11.62
N GLN A 19 -31.90 -20.54 11.93
CA GLN A 19 -30.82 -20.60 10.95
C GLN A 19 -31.07 -21.79 10.00
N GLU A 20 -31.78 -21.58 8.88
CA GLU A 20 -31.89 -22.58 7.82
C GLU A 20 -30.47 -22.85 7.34
N ASN A 21 -30.04 -24.09 7.32
CA ASN A 21 -28.82 -24.50 6.67
C ASN A 21 -28.93 -24.04 5.22
N THR A 22 -28.13 -23.05 4.82
CA THR A 22 -28.14 -22.53 3.46
C THR A 22 -27.56 -23.56 2.53
N SER A 23 -28.43 -24.27 1.81
CA SER A 23 -28.05 -25.33 0.87
C SER A 23 -27.64 -24.75 -0.49
N LEU A 24 -27.11 -25.59 -1.38
CA LEU A 24 -26.67 -25.16 -2.71
C LEU A 24 -27.78 -24.55 -3.56
N ASP A 25 -29.05 -24.96 -3.34
CA ASP A 25 -30.22 -24.42 -4.05
C ASP A 25 -30.56 -22.97 -3.70
N TYR A 26 -30.03 -22.46 -2.62
CA TYR A 26 -30.06 -21.01 -2.36
C TYR A 26 -29.18 -20.21 -3.34
N TYR A 27 -28.06 -20.77 -3.73
CA TYR A 27 -27.05 -20.13 -4.57
C TYR A 27 -27.23 -20.41 -6.06
N PHE A 28 -27.63 -21.64 -6.41
CA PHE A 28 -27.77 -22.12 -7.78
C PHE A 28 -29.23 -22.50 -8.09
N SER A 29 -29.63 -22.36 -9.35
CA SER A 29 -30.92 -22.84 -9.79
C SER A 29 -30.98 -24.39 -9.81
N GLN A 30 -32.19 -24.93 -9.77
CA GLN A 30 -32.39 -26.40 -9.92
C GLN A 30 -31.79 -26.94 -11.24
N GLN A 31 -31.82 -26.12 -12.29
CA GLN A 31 -31.19 -26.48 -13.57
C GLN A 31 -29.67 -26.57 -13.40
N ASP A 32 -29.00 -25.59 -12.76
CA ASP A 32 -27.57 -25.60 -12.49
C ASP A 32 -27.19 -26.84 -11.67
N ILE A 33 -27.94 -27.11 -10.58
CA ILE A 33 -27.72 -28.27 -9.70
C ILE A 33 -27.82 -29.59 -10.47
N SER A 34 -28.74 -29.74 -11.41
CA SER A 34 -28.95 -30.96 -12.19
C SER A 34 -27.76 -31.29 -13.10
N THR A 35 -26.89 -30.29 -13.39
CA THR A 35 -25.70 -30.45 -14.23
C THR A 35 -24.43 -30.77 -13.44
N LEU A 36 -24.47 -30.70 -12.09
CA LEU A 36 -23.30 -30.89 -11.25
C LEU A 36 -22.87 -32.36 -11.19
N ASP A 37 -21.58 -32.59 -11.42
CA ASP A 37 -20.95 -33.88 -11.24
C ASP A 37 -20.86 -34.23 -9.75
N LYS A 38 -21.46 -35.34 -9.37
CA LYS A 38 -21.54 -35.82 -7.98
C LYS A 38 -20.21 -36.33 -7.43
N ASP A 39 -19.25 -36.64 -8.29
CA ASP A 39 -17.91 -37.09 -7.89
C ASP A 39 -17.01 -35.90 -7.47
N ILE A 40 -17.39 -34.68 -7.81
CA ILE A 40 -16.69 -33.46 -7.36
C ILE A 40 -17.16 -33.05 -5.97
N PRO A 41 -16.26 -32.97 -4.97
CA PRO A 41 -16.64 -32.70 -3.59
C PRO A 41 -17.24 -31.28 -3.43
N THR A 42 -18.41 -31.19 -2.78
CA THR A 42 -19.02 -29.91 -2.44
C THR A 42 -18.21 -29.20 -1.37
N PRO A 43 -18.28 -27.85 -1.25
CA PRO A 43 -17.64 -27.16 -0.15
C PRO A 43 -18.02 -27.76 1.22
N GLU A 44 -19.30 -27.97 1.48
CA GLU A 44 -19.81 -28.51 2.74
C GLU A 44 -19.21 -29.86 3.12
N SER A 45 -19.00 -30.75 2.12
CA SER A 45 -18.44 -32.10 2.36
C SER A 45 -16.99 -32.08 2.88
N VAL A 46 -16.26 -30.98 2.64
CA VAL A 46 -14.85 -30.82 3.04
C VAL A 46 -14.71 -29.92 4.26
N ILE A 47 -15.34 -28.73 4.24
CA ILE A 47 -15.21 -27.78 5.35
C ILE A 47 -16.08 -28.08 6.56
N GLY A 48 -17.05 -29.03 6.42
CA GLY A 48 -17.90 -29.54 7.49
C GLY A 48 -19.12 -28.68 7.84
N HIS A 49 -19.46 -27.68 7.00
CA HIS A 49 -20.65 -26.85 7.15
C HIS A 49 -21.04 -26.22 5.81
N SER A 50 -22.30 -25.82 5.65
CA SER A 50 -22.74 -25.09 4.46
C SER A 50 -22.08 -23.73 4.37
N VAL A 51 -21.83 -23.27 3.13
CA VAL A 51 -21.27 -21.93 2.87
C VAL A 51 -22.25 -20.87 3.35
N GLY A 52 -21.76 -19.87 4.07
CA GLY A 52 -22.57 -18.82 4.70
C GLY A 52 -23.03 -19.12 6.12
N LYS A 53 -22.85 -20.37 6.63
CA LYS A 53 -23.13 -20.72 8.03
C LYS A 53 -22.07 -20.17 8.99
N TRP A 54 -20.84 -20.19 8.58
CA TRP A 54 -19.66 -19.67 9.27
C TRP A 54 -18.80 -18.90 8.29
N HIS A 55 -18.09 -17.86 8.74
CA HIS A 55 -17.05 -17.22 7.96
C HIS A 55 -15.90 -18.19 7.75
N ILE A 56 -15.51 -18.38 6.48
CA ILE A 56 -14.44 -19.32 6.15
C ILE A 56 -13.10 -18.83 6.72
N SER A 57 -12.41 -19.71 7.44
CA SER A 57 -11.01 -19.47 7.85
C SER A 57 -10.05 -19.81 6.72
N HIS A 58 -8.88 -19.21 6.69
CA HIS A 58 -7.94 -19.40 5.59
C HIS A 58 -7.45 -20.86 5.46
N ASP A 59 -7.26 -21.55 6.57
CA ASP A 59 -6.87 -22.96 6.59
C ASP A 59 -7.91 -23.87 5.90
N LYS A 60 -9.19 -23.73 6.24
CA LYS A 60 -10.28 -24.45 5.60
C LYS A 60 -10.46 -24.06 4.14
N LEU A 61 -10.27 -22.79 3.79
CA LEU A 61 -10.29 -22.32 2.41
C LEU A 61 -9.22 -23.03 1.57
N VAL A 62 -7.99 -23.08 2.07
CA VAL A 62 -6.88 -23.76 1.39
C VAL A 62 -7.10 -25.26 1.31
N GLU A 63 -7.59 -25.90 2.37
CA GLU A 63 -7.94 -27.32 2.39
C GLU A 63 -8.95 -27.67 1.29
N TYR A 64 -10.04 -26.89 1.22
CA TYR A 64 -11.05 -27.11 0.20
C TYR A 64 -10.49 -26.91 -1.22
N MET A 65 -9.77 -25.83 -1.49
CA MET A 65 -9.22 -25.55 -2.81
C MET A 65 -8.22 -26.62 -3.28
N ARG A 66 -7.41 -27.17 -2.37
CA ARG A 66 -6.52 -28.31 -2.66
C ARG A 66 -7.31 -29.58 -2.96
N LYS A 67 -8.34 -29.88 -2.17
CA LYS A 67 -9.20 -31.04 -2.40
C LYS A 67 -9.92 -30.94 -3.74
N LEU A 68 -10.49 -29.77 -4.04
CA LEU A 68 -11.18 -29.53 -5.31
C LEU A 68 -10.25 -29.69 -6.51
N ALA A 69 -9.05 -29.10 -6.46
CA ALA A 69 -8.05 -29.20 -7.52
C ALA A 69 -7.59 -30.68 -7.75
N SER A 70 -7.50 -31.47 -6.68
CA SER A 70 -7.15 -32.89 -6.81
C SER A 70 -8.29 -33.78 -7.35
N SER A 71 -9.52 -33.26 -7.36
CA SER A 71 -10.73 -34.01 -7.79
C SER A 71 -11.23 -33.61 -9.18
N SER A 72 -10.65 -32.60 -9.83
CA SER A 72 -11.12 -32.10 -11.14
C SER A 72 -9.96 -31.84 -12.10
N GLU A 73 -10.02 -32.38 -13.30
CA GLU A 73 -9.06 -32.09 -14.38
C GLU A 73 -9.18 -30.69 -14.97
N ARG A 74 -10.17 -29.88 -14.51
CA ARG A 74 -10.41 -28.49 -14.92
C ARG A 74 -9.64 -27.49 -14.08
N ILE A 75 -8.99 -27.91 -12.98
CA ILE A 75 -8.35 -27.03 -12.01
C ILE A 75 -6.93 -27.50 -11.72
N THR A 76 -6.00 -26.57 -11.78
CA THR A 76 -4.68 -26.70 -11.16
C THR A 76 -4.53 -25.67 -10.06
N ILE A 77 -3.76 -25.98 -9.01
CA ILE A 77 -3.48 -25.09 -7.89
C ILE A 77 -1.98 -24.86 -7.77
N GLU A 78 -1.59 -23.62 -7.53
CA GLU A 78 -0.21 -23.20 -7.30
C GLU A 78 -0.09 -22.49 -5.96
N GLU A 79 0.93 -22.81 -5.17
CA GLU A 79 1.36 -22.04 -4.01
C GLU A 79 2.47 -21.07 -4.45
N ARG A 80 2.16 -19.77 -4.55
CA ARG A 80 3.02 -18.74 -5.15
C ARG A 80 3.98 -18.09 -4.17
N GLY A 81 3.82 -18.34 -2.88
CA GLY A 81 4.59 -17.72 -1.79
C GLY A 81 3.79 -17.68 -0.50
N LYS A 82 4.25 -16.86 0.45
CA LYS A 82 3.66 -16.76 1.78
C LYS A 82 3.47 -15.31 2.21
N THR A 83 2.50 -15.10 3.10
CA THR A 83 2.31 -13.83 3.82
C THR A 83 3.39 -13.62 4.88
N PHE A 84 3.36 -12.49 5.57
CA PHE A 84 4.22 -12.26 6.75
C PHE A 84 3.95 -13.24 7.91
N GLU A 85 2.76 -13.84 7.98
CA GLU A 85 2.39 -14.85 8.98
C GLU A 85 2.56 -16.29 8.45
N ASP A 86 3.37 -16.47 7.40
CA ASP A 86 3.68 -17.76 6.74
C ASP A 86 2.46 -18.50 6.15
N ARG A 87 1.31 -17.82 5.95
CA ARG A 87 0.17 -18.43 5.26
C ARG A 87 0.39 -18.52 3.76
N PRO A 88 0.04 -19.67 3.13
CA PRO A 88 0.24 -19.86 1.71
C PRO A 88 -0.65 -18.92 0.87
N LEU A 89 -0.06 -18.33 -0.17
CA LEU A 89 -0.73 -17.55 -1.20
C LEU A 89 -1.03 -18.46 -2.39
N ILE A 90 -2.25 -18.94 -2.49
CA ILE A 90 -2.66 -19.91 -3.53
C ILE A 90 -3.30 -19.23 -4.72
N LEU A 91 -3.19 -19.86 -5.89
CA LEU A 91 -3.90 -19.50 -7.11
C LEU A 91 -4.46 -20.75 -7.76
N LEU A 92 -5.72 -20.71 -8.15
CA LEU A 92 -6.31 -21.72 -9.00
C LEU A 92 -6.29 -21.23 -10.46
N THR A 93 -5.85 -22.09 -11.36
CA THR A 93 -6.06 -21.91 -12.80
C THR A 93 -7.17 -22.85 -13.23
N ILE A 94 -8.30 -22.28 -13.69
CA ILE A 94 -9.52 -23.02 -14.04
C ILE A 94 -9.76 -22.86 -15.54
N THR A 95 -9.80 -23.98 -16.26
CA THR A 95 -10.02 -24.02 -17.71
C THR A 95 -10.34 -25.45 -18.15
N SER A 96 -10.58 -25.70 -19.45
CA SER A 96 -10.81 -27.07 -19.94
C SER A 96 -9.54 -27.93 -19.86
N LYS A 97 -9.70 -29.24 -19.74
CA LYS A 97 -8.60 -30.25 -19.81
C LYS A 97 -7.69 -29.99 -21.03
N LYS A 98 -8.28 -29.70 -22.20
CA LYS A 98 -7.56 -29.40 -23.44
C LYS A 98 -6.66 -28.18 -23.28
N ASN A 99 -7.15 -27.10 -22.63
CA ASN A 99 -6.36 -25.89 -22.39
C ASN A 99 -5.26 -26.16 -21.39
N HIS A 100 -5.49 -26.93 -20.31
CA HIS A 100 -4.44 -27.33 -19.37
C HIS A 100 -3.28 -28.05 -20.05
N GLN A 101 -3.55 -28.94 -20.97
CA GLN A 101 -2.52 -29.67 -21.74
C GLN A 101 -1.65 -28.70 -22.58
N ASN A 102 -2.17 -27.54 -22.93
CA ASN A 102 -1.51 -26.54 -23.78
C ASN A 102 -1.23 -25.21 -23.06
N ILE A 103 -1.33 -25.18 -21.73
CA ILE A 103 -1.37 -23.92 -20.94
C ILE A 103 -0.16 -23.01 -21.19
N ASN A 104 1.04 -23.57 -21.26
CA ASN A 104 2.27 -22.82 -21.52
C ASN A 104 2.29 -22.17 -22.91
N GLN A 105 1.77 -22.86 -23.93
CA GLN A 105 1.68 -22.31 -25.28
C GLN A 105 0.61 -21.23 -25.36
N ILE A 106 -0.52 -21.41 -24.67
CA ILE A 106 -1.59 -20.41 -24.57
C ILE A 106 -1.05 -19.14 -23.92
N GLN A 107 -0.36 -19.27 -22.77
CA GLN A 107 0.26 -18.13 -22.07
C GLN A 107 1.28 -17.41 -22.96
N LYS A 108 2.18 -18.16 -23.61
CA LYS A 108 3.17 -17.58 -24.53
C LYS A 108 2.51 -16.84 -25.70
N ASN A 109 1.46 -17.41 -26.29
CA ASN A 109 0.72 -16.78 -27.38
C ASN A 109 0.03 -15.50 -26.89
N HIS A 110 -0.60 -15.52 -25.72
CA HIS A 110 -1.26 -14.36 -25.12
C HIS A 110 -0.26 -13.22 -24.88
N ILE A 111 0.91 -13.51 -24.32
CA ILE A 111 1.97 -12.50 -24.14
C ILE A 111 2.51 -11.99 -25.50
N ASN A 112 2.65 -12.85 -26.50
CA ASN A 112 3.07 -12.45 -27.85
C ASN A 112 2.05 -11.52 -28.54
N GLN A 113 0.75 -11.67 -28.24
CA GLN A 113 -0.27 -10.71 -28.68
C GLN A 113 -0.03 -9.31 -28.10
N THR A 114 0.28 -9.23 -26.80
CA THR A 114 0.61 -7.94 -26.16
C THR A 114 1.93 -7.35 -26.65
N ASN A 115 2.86 -8.20 -27.06
CA ASN A 115 4.15 -7.77 -27.66
C ASN A 115 4.01 -7.33 -29.13
N GLY A 116 2.83 -7.52 -29.76
CA GLY A 116 2.61 -7.20 -31.18
C GLY A 116 3.27 -8.17 -32.14
N ILE A 117 3.70 -9.35 -31.67
CA ILE A 117 4.36 -10.38 -32.49
C ILE A 117 3.30 -11.16 -33.29
N ILE A 118 2.14 -11.40 -32.68
CA ILE A 118 1.00 -12.06 -33.32
C ILE A 118 -0.29 -11.28 -33.02
N THR A 119 -1.27 -11.39 -33.90
CA THR A 119 -2.61 -10.83 -33.69
C THR A 119 -3.51 -11.84 -32.96
N PRO A 120 -4.48 -11.40 -32.14
CA PRO A 120 -5.48 -12.30 -31.57
C PRO A 120 -6.28 -13.02 -32.66
N LYS A 121 -6.49 -14.32 -32.45
CA LYS A 121 -7.35 -15.14 -33.32
C LYS A 121 -8.74 -15.31 -32.68
N THR A 122 -9.72 -15.68 -33.48
CA THR A 122 -11.10 -15.92 -33.02
C THR A 122 -11.22 -17.08 -32.03
N ASP A 123 -10.23 -17.98 -31.97
CA ASP A 123 -10.15 -19.11 -31.04
C ASP A 123 -9.18 -18.87 -29.88
N SER A 124 -8.55 -17.70 -29.77
CA SER A 124 -7.65 -17.38 -28.66
C SER A 124 -8.43 -17.34 -27.33
N PRO A 125 -8.00 -18.06 -26.29
CA PRO A 125 -8.62 -17.95 -24.97
C PRO A 125 -8.41 -16.56 -24.37
N LEU A 126 -9.45 -16.04 -23.68
CA LEU A 126 -9.37 -14.81 -22.91
C LEU A 126 -8.95 -15.12 -21.47
N VAL A 127 -8.10 -14.28 -20.87
CA VAL A 127 -7.63 -14.44 -19.49
C VAL A 127 -8.46 -13.56 -18.57
N VAL A 128 -9.12 -14.20 -17.58
CA VAL A 128 -9.87 -13.50 -16.50
C VAL A 128 -9.18 -13.78 -15.18
N TYR A 129 -8.89 -12.75 -14.41
CA TYR A 129 -8.35 -12.86 -13.05
C TYR A 129 -9.39 -12.40 -12.04
N GLN A 130 -9.95 -13.30 -11.26
CA GLN A 130 -10.89 -12.98 -10.19
C GLN A 130 -10.17 -13.02 -8.83
N GLY A 131 -10.15 -11.90 -8.14
CA GLY A 131 -9.49 -11.72 -6.87
C GLY A 131 -10.47 -11.36 -5.76
N PHE A 132 -10.34 -12.03 -4.60
CA PHE A 132 -11.29 -11.94 -3.52
C PHE A 132 -10.63 -11.49 -2.22
N SER A 133 -11.37 -10.74 -1.41
CA SER A 133 -11.05 -10.38 -0.02
C SER A 133 -9.64 -9.84 0.19
N ILE A 134 -9.26 -8.81 -0.59
CA ILE A 134 -8.00 -8.07 -0.35
C ILE A 134 -8.08 -7.31 0.99
N HIS A 135 -9.28 -6.94 1.43
CA HIS A 135 -9.58 -6.59 2.81
C HIS A 135 -10.17 -7.82 3.50
N GLY A 136 -9.51 -8.31 4.53
CA GLY A 136 -9.87 -9.59 5.13
C GLY A 136 -11.21 -9.58 5.88
N ASN A 137 -11.68 -8.40 6.33
CA ASN A 137 -13.00 -8.22 6.93
C ASN A 137 -14.12 -7.90 5.91
N GLU A 138 -13.88 -8.22 4.66
CA GLU A 138 -14.84 -8.20 3.56
C GLU A 138 -15.01 -9.66 3.03
N PRO A 139 -15.59 -10.56 3.83
CA PRO A 139 -15.41 -12.00 3.71
C PRO A 139 -16.34 -12.67 2.69
N SER A 140 -17.39 -11.99 2.20
CA SER A 140 -18.35 -12.60 1.25
C SER A 140 -17.66 -13.03 -0.03
N GLY A 141 -16.62 -12.29 -0.46
CA GLY A 141 -15.81 -12.64 -1.63
C GLY A 141 -15.13 -14.02 -1.48
N SER A 142 -14.35 -14.23 -0.42
CA SER A 142 -13.67 -15.53 -0.20
C SER A 142 -14.65 -16.70 -0.02
N ASN A 143 -15.81 -16.46 0.59
CA ASN A 143 -16.85 -17.48 0.72
C ASN A 143 -17.53 -17.75 -0.63
N SER A 144 -17.74 -16.74 -1.48
CA SER A 144 -18.26 -16.93 -2.84
C SER A 144 -17.26 -17.67 -3.74
N ALA A 145 -15.97 -17.48 -3.53
CA ALA A 145 -14.92 -18.17 -4.28
C ALA A 145 -14.99 -19.70 -4.12
N LEU A 146 -15.44 -20.21 -2.95
CA LEU A 146 -15.69 -21.65 -2.75
C LEU A 146 -16.74 -22.17 -3.72
N LEU A 147 -17.86 -21.45 -3.83
CA LEU A 147 -18.99 -21.82 -4.69
C LEU A 147 -18.66 -21.65 -6.18
N LEU A 148 -17.97 -20.57 -6.52
CA LEU A 148 -17.56 -20.30 -7.91
C LEU A 148 -16.59 -21.36 -8.41
N ALA A 149 -15.57 -21.69 -7.63
CA ALA A 149 -14.62 -22.76 -8.00
C ALA A 149 -15.31 -24.12 -8.11
N TYR A 150 -16.21 -24.46 -7.16
CA TYR A 150 -17.01 -25.68 -7.20
C TYR A 150 -17.87 -25.75 -8.46
N TYR A 151 -18.62 -24.70 -8.78
CA TYR A 151 -19.51 -24.67 -9.95
C TYR A 151 -18.73 -24.87 -11.26
N LEU A 152 -17.59 -24.19 -11.41
CA LEU A 152 -16.73 -24.31 -12.59
C LEU A 152 -16.08 -25.72 -12.70
N ALA A 153 -15.79 -26.36 -11.57
CA ALA A 153 -15.25 -27.70 -11.52
C ALA A 153 -16.29 -28.78 -11.87
N ALA A 154 -17.50 -28.65 -11.33
CA ALA A 154 -18.50 -29.69 -11.28
C ALA A 154 -19.57 -29.59 -12.38
N SER A 155 -19.90 -28.36 -12.86
CA SER A 155 -21.00 -28.21 -13.82
C SER A 155 -20.67 -28.74 -15.21
N ASN A 156 -21.55 -29.58 -15.74
CA ASN A 156 -21.51 -30.08 -17.12
C ASN A 156 -22.45 -29.30 -18.06
N ASP A 157 -22.92 -28.14 -17.64
CA ASP A 157 -23.71 -27.22 -18.46
C ASP A 157 -22.93 -26.76 -19.71
N ASP A 158 -23.65 -26.60 -20.83
CA ASP A 158 -23.07 -26.19 -22.12
C ASP A 158 -22.39 -24.83 -22.03
N PHE A 159 -22.94 -23.90 -21.24
CA PHE A 159 -22.32 -22.61 -21.01
C PHE A 159 -20.95 -22.74 -20.33
N VAL A 160 -20.87 -23.54 -19.24
CA VAL A 160 -19.60 -23.77 -18.52
C VAL A 160 -18.58 -24.48 -19.41
N ASN A 161 -18.98 -25.51 -20.17
CA ASN A 161 -18.10 -26.18 -21.11
C ASN A 161 -17.56 -25.22 -22.19
N LYS A 162 -18.42 -24.39 -22.78
CA LYS A 162 -18.03 -23.35 -23.74
C LYS A 162 -17.13 -22.30 -23.12
N LEU A 163 -17.44 -21.83 -21.91
CA LEU A 163 -16.64 -20.89 -21.15
C LEU A 163 -15.21 -21.41 -20.94
N LEU A 164 -15.07 -22.59 -20.37
CA LEU A 164 -13.77 -23.19 -20.05
C LEU A 164 -12.92 -23.49 -21.30
N ASN A 165 -13.54 -23.79 -22.43
CA ASN A 165 -12.82 -23.96 -23.70
C ASN A 165 -12.27 -22.63 -24.27
N ASN A 166 -12.86 -21.50 -23.90
CA ASN A 166 -12.57 -20.18 -24.45
C ASN A 166 -11.91 -19.21 -23.47
N THR A 167 -11.68 -19.63 -22.22
CA THR A 167 -11.10 -18.78 -21.19
C THR A 167 -10.07 -19.52 -20.34
N ILE A 168 -9.13 -18.74 -19.80
CA ILE A 168 -8.27 -19.12 -18.68
C ILE A 168 -8.71 -18.27 -17.51
N ILE A 169 -9.22 -18.89 -16.46
CA ILE A 169 -9.68 -18.20 -15.25
C ILE A 169 -8.62 -18.39 -14.17
N LEU A 170 -8.03 -17.29 -13.74
CA LEU A 170 -7.13 -17.22 -12.58
C LEU A 170 -7.99 -16.83 -11.39
N LEU A 171 -8.14 -17.68 -10.41
CA LEU A 171 -8.94 -17.44 -9.23
C LEU A 171 -8.03 -17.38 -7.99
N ASP A 172 -7.95 -16.20 -7.38
CA ASP A 172 -7.26 -16.00 -6.12
C ASP A 172 -8.30 -15.87 -5.00
N PRO A 173 -8.50 -16.91 -4.21
CA PRO A 173 -9.64 -16.97 -3.29
C PRO A 173 -9.49 -16.08 -2.06
N SER A 174 -8.28 -15.59 -1.77
CA SER A 174 -8.01 -14.60 -0.74
C SER A 174 -6.70 -13.88 -1.00
N PHE A 175 -6.77 -12.62 -1.39
CA PHE A 175 -5.59 -11.75 -1.50
C PHE A 175 -4.97 -11.43 -0.12
N ASN A 176 -5.74 -11.55 0.98
CA ASN A 176 -5.32 -11.23 2.34
C ASN A 176 -5.60 -12.37 3.32
N PRO A 177 -4.80 -13.45 3.29
CA PRO A 177 -4.95 -14.55 4.24
C PRO A 177 -4.91 -14.16 5.72
N ASP A 178 -4.00 -13.23 6.10
CA ASP A 178 -3.81 -12.82 7.49
C ASP A 178 -5.03 -12.05 8.01
N GLY A 179 -5.54 -11.11 7.21
CA GLY A 179 -6.73 -10.35 7.54
C GLY A 179 -8.00 -11.20 7.56
N LEU A 180 -8.16 -12.11 6.57
CA LEU A 180 -9.30 -13.04 6.51
C LEU A 180 -9.35 -13.93 7.75
N GLN A 181 -8.20 -14.50 8.14
CA GLN A 181 -8.11 -15.36 9.33
C GLN A 181 -8.47 -14.59 10.60
N ARG A 182 -7.99 -13.36 10.74
CA ARG A 182 -8.26 -12.49 11.90
C ARG A 182 -9.75 -12.17 12.02
N PHE A 183 -10.39 -11.81 10.91
CA PHE A 183 -11.81 -11.51 10.86
C PHE A 183 -12.68 -12.75 11.09
N ALA A 184 -12.40 -13.86 10.40
CA ALA A 184 -13.17 -15.11 10.58
C ALA A 184 -13.13 -15.59 12.04
N TYR A 185 -11.98 -15.52 12.70
CA TYR A 185 -11.86 -15.83 14.11
C TYR A 185 -12.77 -14.92 14.96
N TRP A 186 -12.72 -13.60 14.71
CA TRP A 186 -13.54 -12.65 15.46
C TRP A 186 -15.04 -12.90 15.28
N ALA A 187 -15.53 -12.92 14.06
CA ALA A 187 -16.94 -13.08 13.75
C ALA A 187 -17.49 -14.43 14.26
N ASN A 188 -16.75 -15.52 14.01
CA ASN A 188 -17.17 -16.85 14.40
C ASN A 188 -17.20 -17.07 15.92
N THR A 189 -16.23 -16.52 16.67
CA THR A 189 -16.19 -16.68 18.13
C THR A 189 -17.20 -15.81 18.88
N ASN A 190 -17.76 -14.79 18.23
CA ASN A 190 -18.80 -13.93 18.79
C ASN A 190 -20.20 -14.21 18.23
N LYS A 191 -20.36 -15.21 17.35
CA LYS A 191 -21.64 -15.59 16.77
C LYS A 191 -22.59 -16.19 17.77
N ASN A 192 -23.81 -15.69 17.80
CA ASN A 192 -24.90 -16.28 18.57
C ASN A 192 -25.55 -17.47 17.83
N ILE A 193 -26.06 -18.48 18.57
CA ILE A 193 -26.84 -19.57 17.96
C ILE A 193 -28.13 -18.99 17.34
N ASN A 194 -28.83 -18.13 18.06
CA ASN A 194 -29.93 -17.35 17.53
C ASN A 194 -29.37 -16.02 17.06
N LEU A 195 -29.27 -15.85 15.74
CA LEU A 195 -28.62 -14.68 15.14
C LEU A 195 -29.25 -13.37 15.61
N ASN A 196 -28.41 -12.43 16.01
CA ASN A 196 -28.82 -11.11 16.48
C ASN A 196 -28.46 -10.04 15.43
N PRO A 197 -29.43 -9.36 14.81
CA PRO A 197 -29.16 -8.35 13.79
C PRO A 197 -28.83 -6.96 14.36
N ASP A 198 -28.76 -6.79 15.67
CA ASP A 198 -28.43 -5.50 16.31
C ASP A 198 -26.97 -5.13 16.08
N SER A 199 -26.72 -4.00 15.42
CA SER A 199 -25.38 -3.49 15.10
C SER A 199 -24.49 -3.21 16.32
N ASN A 200 -25.06 -3.15 17.52
CA ASN A 200 -24.30 -2.99 18.77
C ASN A 200 -23.75 -4.32 19.30
N ASP A 201 -24.16 -5.47 18.73
CA ASP A 201 -23.62 -6.76 19.14
C ASP A 201 -22.10 -6.80 18.92
N ARG A 202 -21.42 -7.51 19.81
CA ARG A 202 -19.97 -7.64 19.81
C ARG A 202 -19.45 -8.25 18.49
N GLU A 203 -20.21 -9.10 17.84
CA GLU A 203 -19.85 -9.73 16.57
C GLU A 203 -19.48 -8.69 15.49
N TYR A 204 -20.20 -7.56 15.43
CA TYR A 204 -20.02 -6.53 14.40
C TYR A 204 -18.98 -5.47 14.74
N ASN A 205 -18.43 -5.52 15.95
CA ASN A 205 -17.49 -4.52 16.46
C ASN A 205 -16.11 -5.14 16.68
N GLU A 206 -15.35 -5.29 15.59
CA GLU A 206 -13.99 -5.84 15.63
C GLU A 206 -13.08 -5.05 16.57
N VAL A 207 -12.25 -5.78 17.32
CA VAL A 207 -11.18 -5.14 18.11
C VAL A 207 -10.11 -4.56 17.18
N TRP A 208 -9.56 -3.44 17.58
CA TRP A 208 -8.43 -2.82 16.88
C TRP A 208 -7.27 -3.84 16.67
N PRO A 209 -6.63 -3.90 15.49
CA PRO A 209 -6.79 -3.08 14.29
C PRO A 209 -7.85 -3.57 13.30
N GLY A 210 -8.60 -4.64 13.62
CA GLY A 210 -9.55 -5.30 12.75
C GLY A 210 -8.90 -6.20 11.69
N GLY A 211 -9.74 -6.89 10.89
CA GLY A 211 -9.32 -7.83 9.85
C GLY A 211 -9.07 -7.19 8.48
N ARG A 212 -9.27 -5.87 8.32
CA ARG A 212 -9.13 -5.21 7.02
C ARG A 212 -7.73 -5.35 6.43
N THR A 213 -6.71 -5.14 7.25
CA THR A 213 -5.30 -5.01 6.86
C THR A 213 -4.53 -6.33 6.94
N ASN A 214 -3.33 -6.37 6.34
CA ASN A 214 -2.41 -7.50 6.50
C ASN A 214 -1.72 -7.49 7.89
N HIS A 215 -0.65 -8.28 8.05
CA HIS A 215 0.11 -8.38 9.30
C HIS A 215 0.60 -7.03 9.84
N TYR A 216 1.22 -6.21 8.98
CA TYR A 216 1.76 -4.88 9.36
C TYR A 216 0.73 -3.76 9.24
N TRP A 217 -0.55 -4.06 9.18
CA TRP A 217 -1.66 -3.12 9.14
C TRP A 217 -1.70 -2.24 7.89
N PHE A 218 -1.20 -2.74 6.75
CA PHE A 218 -1.31 -2.08 5.46
C PHE A 218 -2.64 -2.36 4.78
N ASP A 219 -3.20 -1.35 4.12
CA ASP A 219 -4.22 -1.54 3.09
C ASP A 219 -3.54 -2.05 1.81
N MET A 220 -3.69 -3.35 1.55
CA MET A 220 -3.05 -3.98 0.39
C MET A 220 -3.67 -3.59 -0.94
N ASN A 221 -4.89 -3.00 -0.92
CA ASN A 221 -5.50 -2.43 -2.13
C ASN A 221 -5.00 -1.01 -2.44
N ARG A 222 -3.81 -0.67 -1.93
CA ARG A 222 -3.04 0.51 -2.27
C ARG A 222 -1.63 0.17 -2.75
N ASP A 223 -1.29 -1.12 -2.83
CA ASP A 223 0.07 -1.60 -3.11
C ASP A 223 0.21 -2.34 -4.46
N TRP A 224 -0.76 -2.17 -5.39
CA TRP A 224 -0.65 -2.75 -6.74
C TRP A 224 0.44 -2.06 -7.58
N LEU A 225 0.62 -0.75 -7.43
CA LEU A 225 1.64 0.01 -8.16
C LEU A 225 2.96 0.10 -7.38
N PRO A 226 3.01 0.40 -6.06
CA PRO A 226 4.26 0.45 -5.30
C PRO A 226 4.92 -0.93 -5.07
N VAL A 227 4.14 -1.99 -4.94
CA VAL A 227 4.58 -3.40 -4.79
C VAL A 227 5.60 -3.57 -3.66
N GLN A 228 5.25 -3.16 -2.45
CA GLN A 228 6.16 -3.23 -1.30
C GLN A 228 6.01 -4.53 -0.50
N LEU A 229 4.79 -5.05 -0.40
CA LEU A 229 4.42 -6.17 0.45
C LEU A 229 4.65 -7.53 -0.23
N PRO A 230 4.90 -8.62 0.50
CA PRO A 230 5.12 -9.96 -0.08
C PRO A 230 3.91 -10.43 -0.90
N GLU A 231 2.70 -10.22 -0.41
CA GLU A 231 1.44 -10.56 -1.10
C GLU A 231 1.33 -9.81 -2.43
N SER A 232 1.68 -8.53 -2.44
CA SER A 232 1.67 -7.70 -3.65
C SER A 232 2.72 -8.15 -4.66
N LYS A 233 3.92 -8.54 -4.20
CA LYS A 233 5.00 -9.04 -5.09
C LYS A 233 4.55 -10.30 -5.83
N VAL A 234 3.91 -11.23 -5.12
CA VAL A 234 3.37 -12.46 -5.68
C VAL A 234 2.26 -12.16 -6.70
N ARG A 235 1.30 -11.34 -6.30
CA ARG A 235 0.15 -10.96 -7.13
C ARG A 235 0.57 -10.23 -8.41
N ILE A 236 1.46 -9.27 -8.33
CA ILE A 236 1.96 -8.51 -9.49
C ILE A 236 2.82 -9.38 -10.40
N ASN A 237 3.59 -10.33 -9.85
CA ASN A 237 4.30 -11.30 -10.68
C ASN A 237 3.31 -12.15 -11.50
N THR A 238 2.25 -12.70 -10.89
CA THR A 238 1.17 -13.42 -11.58
C THR A 238 0.49 -12.55 -12.64
N PHE A 239 0.16 -11.28 -12.28
CA PHE A 239 -0.45 -10.34 -13.20
C PHE A 239 0.41 -10.14 -14.46
N HIS A 240 1.71 -9.91 -14.31
CA HIS A 240 2.60 -9.70 -15.46
C HIS A 240 2.96 -10.98 -16.22
N GLN A 241 2.83 -12.15 -15.61
CA GLN A 241 2.96 -13.44 -16.31
C GLN A 241 1.80 -13.69 -17.27
N TRP A 242 0.61 -13.22 -16.90
CA TRP A 242 -0.61 -13.49 -17.66
C TRP A 242 -1.19 -12.26 -18.36
N LEU A 243 -0.97 -11.06 -17.90
CA LEU A 243 -1.58 -9.82 -18.37
C LEU A 243 -3.10 -10.00 -18.61
N PRO A 244 -3.89 -10.24 -17.56
CA PRO A 244 -5.29 -10.60 -17.72
C PRO A 244 -6.08 -9.54 -18.49
N ASN A 245 -7.00 -9.97 -19.31
CA ASN A 245 -7.88 -9.13 -20.09
C ASN A 245 -8.96 -8.46 -19.21
N ILE A 246 -9.42 -9.19 -18.18
CA ILE A 246 -10.33 -8.69 -17.14
C ILE A 246 -9.75 -9.07 -15.79
N LEU A 247 -9.80 -8.13 -14.83
CA LEU A 247 -9.52 -8.41 -13.43
C LEU A 247 -10.66 -7.87 -12.58
N THR A 248 -11.21 -8.71 -11.70
CA THR A 248 -12.22 -8.32 -10.72
C THR A 248 -11.64 -8.24 -9.33
N ASP A 249 -12.03 -7.21 -8.59
CA ASP A 249 -11.61 -6.91 -7.23
C ASP A 249 -12.87 -6.85 -6.35
N HIS A 250 -13.10 -7.92 -5.57
CA HIS A 250 -14.33 -8.13 -4.83
C HIS A 250 -14.21 -7.59 -3.40
N HIS A 251 -15.04 -6.58 -3.08
CA HIS A 251 -15.05 -5.82 -1.84
C HIS A 251 -16.40 -5.80 -1.14
N GLU A 252 -16.38 -5.22 0.07
CA GLU A 252 -17.59 -4.86 0.81
C GLU A 252 -17.49 -3.42 1.32
N MET A 253 -18.64 -2.75 1.37
CA MET A 253 -18.83 -1.39 1.90
C MET A 253 -19.73 -1.39 3.14
N GLY A 254 -20.20 -0.22 3.58
CA GLY A 254 -21.07 -0.08 4.76
C GLY A 254 -22.38 -0.85 4.63
N THR A 255 -22.91 -1.36 5.74
CA THR A 255 -24.13 -2.20 5.84
C THR A 255 -25.36 -1.52 5.26
N ASN A 256 -25.49 -0.18 5.39
CA ASN A 256 -26.62 0.61 4.87
C ASN A 256 -26.50 0.98 3.38
N SER A 257 -25.62 0.30 2.65
CA SER A 257 -25.50 0.42 1.20
C SER A 257 -26.22 -0.72 0.48
N THR A 258 -25.96 -0.87 -0.84
CA THR A 258 -26.51 -1.95 -1.66
C THR A 258 -25.38 -2.72 -2.35
N PHE A 259 -25.33 -2.71 -3.68
CA PHE A 259 -24.23 -3.29 -4.45
C PHE A 259 -23.73 -2.26 -5.47
N PHE A 260 -22.42 -2.10 -5.56
CA PHE A 260 -21.78 -1.26 -6.57
C PHE A 260 -20.95 -2.11 -7.52
N PHE A 261 -20.90 -1.72 -8.78
CA PHE A 261 -19.96 -2.21 -9.79
C PHE A 261 -19.54 -1.08 -10.73
N GLN A 262 -18.29 -1.15 -11.19
CA GLN A 262 -17.77 -0.18 -12.16
C GLN A 262 -18.54 -0.25 -13.51
N PRO A 263 -18.56 0.90 -14.27
CA PRO A 263 -17.66 2.06 -14.15
C PRO A 263 -17.95 2.96 -12.96
N GLY A 264 -16.91 3.65 -12.50
CA GLY A 264 -17.00 4.70 -11.48
C GLY A 264 -17.48 6.03 -12.07
N VAL A 265 -17.32 7.11 -11.28
CA VAL A 265 -17.70 8.47 -11.72
C VAL A 265 -16.86 8.87 -12.93
N PRO A 266 -17.46 9.19 -14.10
CA PRO A 266 -16.69 9.41 -15.34
C PRO A 266 -15.67 10.57 -15.25
N SER A 267 -16.00 11.67 -14.54
CA SER A 267 -15.09 12.82 -14.35
C SER A 267 -13.90 12.50 -13.46
N ARG A 268 -13.92 11.38 -12.73
CA ARG A 268 -12.88 10.92 -11.82
C ARG A 268 -12.07 9.73 -12.37
N THR A 269 -12.10 9.55 -13.69
CA THR A 269 -11.22 8.58 -14.37
C THR A 269 -9.88 9.22 -14.66
N HIS A 270 -8.78 8.47 -14.42
CA HIS A 270 -7.44 8.98 -14.70
C HIS A 270 -7.24 9.22 -16.21
N PRO A 271 -6.68 10.37 -16.64
CA PRO A 271 -6.57 10.71 -18.07
C PRO A 271 -5.73 9.76 -18.94
N LEU A 272 -4.89 8.92 -18.35
CA LEU A 272 -4.16 7.87 -19.06
C LEU A 272 -5.02 6.63 -19.36
N THR A 273 -6.13 6.44 -18.65
CA THR A 273 -7.15 5.42 -18.96
C THR A 273 -7.96 5.88 -20.16
N SER A 274 -8.03 5.06 -21.19
CA SER A 274 -8.69 5.44 -22.45
C SER A 274 -10.21 5.43 -22.31
N LYS A 275 -10.89 6.31 -23.07
CA LYS A 275 -12.35 6.28 -23.17
C LYS A 275 -12.88 4.90 -23.59
N LEU A 276 -12.17 4.19 -24.48
CA LEU A 276 -12.57 2.86 -24.94
C LEU A 276 -12.54 1.84 -23.79
N ASN A 277 -11.61 1.97 -22.82
CA ASN A 277 -11.61 1.14 -21.61
C ASN A 277 -12.95 1.30 -20.87
N GLN A 278 -13.34 2.54 -20.57
CA GLN A 278 -14.57 2.85 -19.86
C GLN A 278 -15.84 2.45 -20.64
N ASP A 279 -15.82 2.56 -21.98
CA ASP A 279 -16.92 2.11 -22.84
C ASP A 279 -17.09 0.58 -22.81
N ILE A 280 -15.98 -0.19 -22.77
CA ILE A 280 -16.00 -1.65 -22.61
C ILE A 280 -16.47 -2.03 -21.20
N THR A 281 -15.99 -1.36 -20.17
CA THR A 281 -16.44 -1.57 -18.79
C THR A 281 -17.97 -1.37 -18.68
N ARG A 282 -18.50 -0.32 -19.32
CA ARG A 282 -19.96 -0.07 -19.37
C ARG A 282 -20.72 -1.15 -20.15
N LYS A 283 -20.11 -1.78 -21.17
CA LYS A 283 -20.74 -2.93 -21.85
C LYS A 283 -20.76 -4.17 -20.94
N ILE A 284 -19.66 -4.42 -20.22
CA ILE A 284 -19.58 -5.53 -19.24
C ILE A 284 -20.61 -5.33 -18.14
N SER A 285 -20.79 -4.10 -17.63
CA SER A 285 -21.74 -3.82 -16.54
C SER A 285 -23.18 -4.20 -16.87
N LYS A 286 -23.59 -4.23 -18.15
CA LYS A 286 -24.93 -4.70 -18.57
C LYS A 286 -25.19 -6.17 -18.23
N TYR A 287 -24.14 -6.99 -18.17
CA TYR A 287 -24.27 -8.38 -17.73
C TYR A 287 -24.50 -8.45 -16.22
N HIS A 288 -23.84 -7.57 -15.45
CA HIS A 288 -24.06 -7.47 -14.01
C HIS A 288 -25.49 -6.99 -13.71
N VAL A 289 -25.96 -5.94 -14.40
CA VAL A 289 -27.34 -5.46 -14.33
C VAL A 289 -28.34 -6.60 -14.51
N LYS A 290 -28.23 -7.33 -15.65
CA LYS A 290 -29.13 -8.44 -15.95
C LYS A 290 -29.13 -9.54 -14.88
N ALA A 291 -27.96 -9.84 -14.33
CA ALA A 291 -27.80 -10.91 -13.34
C ALA A 291 -28.34 -10.48 -11.97
N LEU A 292 -28.07 -9.25 -11.53
CA LEU A 292 -28.53 -8.71 -10.24
C LEU A 292 -30.05 -8.43 -10.27
N ASP A 293 -30.60 -7.94 -11.39
CA ASP A 293 -32.05 -7.80 -11.57
C ASP A 293 -32.78 -9.14 -11.38
N LYS A 294 -32.21 -10.23 -11.92
CA LYS A 294 -32.78 -11.58 -11.81
C LYS A 294 -32.90 -12.08 -10.37
N ILE A 295 -31.98 -11.69 -9.51
CA ILE A 295 -31.99 -12.08 -8.08
C ILE A 295 -32.61 -11.01 -7.18
N GLY A 296 -33.09 -9.88 -7.74
CA GLY A 296 -33.72 -8.79 -7.01
C GLY A 296 -32.80 -7.98 -6.11
N SER A 297 -31.50 -7.95 -6.41
CA SER A 297 -30.53 -7.16 -5.65
C SER A 297 -30.48 -5.73 -6.15
N LEU A 298 -30.58 -4.75 -5.23
CA LEU A 298 -30.41 -3.33 -5.54
C LEU A 298 -28.92 -3.01 -5.77
N TYR A 299 -28.67 -2.16 -6.76
CA TYR A 299 -27.29 -1.76 -7.13
C TYR A 299 -27.24 -0.33 -7.66
N TYR A 300 -26.00 0.18 -7.81
CA TYR A 300 -25.71 1.43 -8.49
C TYR A 300 -24.33 1.38 -9.16
N SER A 301 -24.10 2.27 -10.12
CA SER A 301 -22.81 2.47 -10.79
C SER A 301 -22.65 3.95 -11.16
N GLU A 302 -21.48 4.35 -11.62
CA GLU A 302 -21.11 5.72 -11.98
C GLU A 302 -21.27 6.75 -10.85
N GLU A 303 -21.28 6.29 -9.60
CA GLU A 303 -21.40 7.11 -8.40
C GLU A 303 -20.31 6.75 -7.38
N ASN A 304 -20.01 7.67 -6.47
CA ASN A 304 -19.11 7.57 -5.30
C ASN A 304 -17.65 7.17 -5.60
N PHE A 305 -17.43 6.07 -6.29
CA PHE A 305 -16.09 5.52 -6.53
C PHE A 305 -15.42 6.16 -7.74
N ASP A 306 -14.12 6.34 -7.67
CA ASP A 306 -13.27 6.84 -8.75
C ASP A 306 -12.50 5.72 -9.45
N ASP A 307 -11.96 6.05 -10.62
CA ASP A 307 -11.07 5.19 -11.40
C ASP A 307 -9.74 5.91 -11.65
N PHE A 308 -9.12 6.42 -10.56
CA PHE A 308 -8.01 7.36 -10.66
C PHE A 308 -6.66 6.77 -10.24
N TYR A 309 -6.51 6.27 -8.98
CA TYR A 309 -5.23 5.78 -8.47
C TYR A 309 -4.93 4.36 -8.95
N TYR A 310 -3.88 4.20 -9.75
CA TYR A 310 -3.48 2.89 -10.31
C TYR A 310 -2.87 1.89 -9.30
N GLY A 311 -2.84 2.22 -8.05
CA GLY A 311 -2.43 1.30 -6.98
C GLY A 311 -3.55 0.44 -6.41
N LYS A 312 -4.76 0.44 -7.03
CA LYS A 312 -5.93 -0.38 -6.68
C LYS A 312 -6.11 -1.54 -7.66
N GLY A 313 -6.69 -2.65 -7.23
CA GLY A 313 -6.98 -3.81 -8.08
C GLY A 313 -7.90 -3.49 -9.25
N SER A 314 -8.86 -2.60 -9.02
CA SER A 314 -9.82 -2.17 -10.05
C SER A 314 -9.25 -1.20 -11.11
N THR A 315 -8.13 -0.54 -10.85
CA THR A 315 -7.56 0.48 -11.75
C THR A 315 -6.20 0.09 -12.33
N PHE A 316 -5.45 -0.77 -11.64
CA PHE A 316 -4.16 -1.25 -12.12
C PHE A 316 -4.23 -1.98 -13.48
N PRO A 317 -5.24 -2.81 -13.78
CA PRO A 317 -5.38 -3.40 -15.10
C PRO A 317 -5.55 -2.38 -16.22
N ASP A 318 -6.22 -1.26 -15.98
CA ASP A 318 -6.55 -0.27 -17.01
C ASP A 318 -5.31 0.40 -17.63
N ILE A 319 -4.30 0.65 -16.80
CA ILE A 319 -3.01 1.17 -17.27
C ILE A 319 -2.10 0.09 -17.89
N ASN A 320 -2.51 -1.17 -17.76
CA ASN A 320 -1.84 -2.35 -18.29
C ASN A 320 -2.66 -3.08 -19.39
N GLY A 321 -3.60 -2.39 -20.02
CA GLY A 321 -4.34 -2.88 -21.18
C GLY A 321 -5.41 -3.93 -20.88
N GLY A 322 -5.73 -4.15 -19.60
CA GLY A 322 -6.87 -4.94 -19.14
C GLY A 322 -8.08 -4.06 -18.84
N ILE A 323 -9.13 -4.68 -18.34
CA ILE A 323 -10.33 -4.04 -17.77
C ILE A 323 -10.37 -4.40 -16.29
N GLY A 324 -10.21 -3.40 -15.42
CA GLY A 324 -10.37 -3.57 -13.98
C GLY A 324 -11.83 -3.36 -13.57
N ILE A 325 -12.34 -4.16 -12.65
CA ILE A 325 -13.73 -4.06 -12.17
C ILE A 325 -13.74 -4.15 -10.66
N LEU A 326 -14.24 -3.10 -10.01
CA LEU A 326 -14.56 -3.07 -8.59
C LEU A 326 -15.98 -3.58 -8.39
N PHE A 327 -16.13 -4.52 -7.45
CA PHE A 327 -17.42 -4.86 -6.86
C PHE A 327 -17.41 -4.48 -5.38
N GLU A 328 -18.49 -3.81 -4.93
CA GLU A 328 -18.66 -3.39 -3.54
C GLU A 328 -20.03 -3.85 -3.03
N GLN A 329 -20.04 -4.89 -2.21
CA GLN A 329 -21.25 -5.43 -1.58
C GLN A 329 -21.50 -4.72 -0.25
N ALA A 330 -22.76 -4.41 0.06
CA ALA A 330 -23.14 -4.03 1.42
C ALA A 330 -22.76 -5.14 2.41
N SER A 331 -21.95 -4.83 3.44
CA SER A 331 -21.43 -5.83 4.37
C SER A 331 -22.44 -6.19 5.46
N SER A 332 -22.65 -7.49 5.71
CA SER A 332 -23.35 -7.94 6.92
C SER A 332 -22.49 -7.80 8.19
N ARG A 333 -21.22 -7.48 8.07
CA ARG A 333 -20.21 -7.35 9.14
C ARG A 333 -20.05 -8.59 10.03
N GLY A 334 -20.86 -9.58 9.83
CA GLY A 334 -20.94 -10.86 10.51
C GLY A 334 -21.98 -11.71 9.81
N HIS A 335 -22.79 -12.45 10.56
CA HIS A 335 -23.72 -13.40 9.95
C HIS A 335 -25.06 -12.79 9.54
N ILE A 336 -25.51 -11.69 10.18
CA ILE A 336 -26.76 -11.02 9.89
C ILE A 336 -26.73 -9.61 10.49
N GLN A 337 -27.25 -8.59 9.76
CA GLN A 337 -27.35 -7.26 10.34
C GLN A 337 -28.60 -6.51 9.82
N LYS A 338 -29.23 -5.72 10.69
CA LYS A 338 -30.29 -4.79 10.29
C LYS A 338 -29.67 -3.60 9.57
N SER A 339 -30.22 -3.28 8.40
CA SER A 339 -29.82 -2.11 7.58
C SER A 339 -31.03 -1.27 7.21
N ASP A 340 -30.78 -0.12 6.59
CA ASP A 340 -31.82 0.74 6.00
C ASP A 340 -32.59 0.03 4.88
N ASN A 341 -32.00 -0.99 4.26
CA ASN A 341 -32.59 -1.81 3.21
C ASN A 341 -33.23 -3.11 3.73
N GLY A 342 -33.42 -3.25 5.04
CA GLY A 342 -33.97 -4.46 5.69
C GLY A 342 -32.88 -5.32 6.33
N ILE A 343 -33.18 -6.59 6.53
CA ILE A 343 -32.25 -7.56 7.14
C ILE A 343 -31.28 -8.05 6.07
N LEU A 344 -30.01 -7.79 6.29
CA LEU A 344 -28.91 -8.24 5.44
C LEU A 344 -28.26 -9.50 6.03
N THR A 345 -28.31 -10.60 5.30
CA THR A 345 -27.74 -11.89 5.71
C THR A 345 -26.44 -12.18 5.01
N PHE A 346 -25.52 -12.86 5.68
CA PHE A 346 -24.25 -13.26 5.08
C PHE A 346 -24.43 -14.16 3.83
N PRO A 347 -25.34 -15.14 3.79
CA PRO A 347 -25.63 -15.88 2.56
C PRO A 347 -26.05 -14.99 1.38
N PHE A 348 -26.83 -13.92 1.61
CA PHE A 348 -27.23 -13.01 0.54
C PHE A 348 -26.03 -12.22 -0.01
N THR A 349 -25.11 -11.76 0.86
CA THR A 349 -23.89 -11.08 0.41
C THR A 349 -22.98 -12.00 -0.42
N ILE A 350 -22.88 -13.29 -0.04
CA ILE A 350 -22.16 -14.31 -0.81
C ILE A 350 -22.82 -14.52 -2.17
N LYS A 351 -24.15 -14.63 -2.23
CA LYS A 351 -24.89 -14.81 -3.47
C LYS A 351 -24.67 -13.67 -4.46
N ASN A 352 -24.65 -12.42 -3.99
CA ASN A 352 -24.36 -11.26 -4.82
C ASN A 352 -22.96 -11.31 -5.41
N GLN A 353 -21.94 -11.64 -4.61
CA GLN A 353 -20.55 -11.80 -5.07
C GLN A 353 -20.41 -12.92 -6.10
N LEU A 354 -21.05 -14.07 -5.86
CA LEU A 354 -21.09 -15.18 -6.81
C LEU A 354 -21.75 -14.78 -8.13
N THR A 355 -22.88 -14.07 -8.05
CA THR A 355 -23.61 -13.56 -9.21
C THR A 355 -22.77 -12.60 -10.04
N ALA A 356 -22.04 -11.68 -9.38
CA ALA A 356 -21.12 -10.75 -10.03
C ALA A 356 -19.93 -11.50 -10.70
N GLY A 357 -19.37 -12.50 -10.02
CA GLY A 357 -18.32 -13.35 -10.58
C GLY A 357 -18.77 -14.11 -11.83
N LEU A 358 -19.93 -14.75 -11.79
CA LEU A 358 -20.50 -15.50 -12.92
C LEU A 358 -20.88 -14.58 -14.09
N SER A 359 -21.50 -13.43 -13.82
CA SER A 359 -21.86 -12.46 -14.87
C SER A 359 -20.64 -11.83 -15.55
N THR A 360 -19.52 -11.70 -14.84
CA THR A 360 -18.23 -11.32 -15.45
C THR A 360 -17.76 -12.39 -16.44
N LEU A 361 -17.89 -13.67 -16.10
CA LEU A 361 -17.51 -14.79 -16.98
C LEU A 361 -18.43 -14.88 -18.21
N GLU A 362 -19.74 -14.59 -18.05
CA GLU A 362 -20.69 -14.49 -19.17
C GLU A 362 -20.26 -13.34 -20.12
N ALA A 363 -19.92 -12.16 -19.58
CA ALA A 363 -19.42 -11.05 -20.37
C ALA A 363 -18.10 -11.39 -21.09
N ALA A 364 -17.17 -12.02 -20.38
CA ALA A 364 -15.88 -12.46 -20.92
C ALA A 364 -16.04 -13.41 -22.12
N LEU A 365 -16.95 -14.36 -22.04
CA LEU A 365 -17.23 -15.27 -23.13
C LEU A 365 -17.85 -14.55 -24.35
N ASN A 366 -18.86 -13.72 -24.11
CA ASN A 366 -19.63 -13.07 -25.18
C ASN A 366 -18.88 -11.93 -25.84
N MET A 367 -18.05 -11.20 -25.10
CA MET A 367 -17.27 -10.06 -25.59
C MET A 367 -15.79 -10.41 -25.89
N ARG A 368 -15.45 -11.70 -25.90
CA ARG A 368 -14.06 -12.18 -25.98
C ARG A 368 -13.23 -11.50 -27.06
N ASN A 369 -13.71 -11.49 -28.30
CA ASN A 369 -12.97 -10.91 -29.43
C ASN A 369 -12.76 -9.41 -29.30
N GLU A 370 -13.76 -8.66 -28.79
CA GLU A 370 -13.66 -7.23 -28.56
C GLU A 370 -12.58 -6.92 -27.52
N ILE A 371 -12.57 -7.68 -26.42
CA ILE A 371 -11.64 -7.45 -25.30
C ILE A 371 -10.20 -7.87 -25.67
N LEU A 372 -10.01 -8.97 -26.38
CA LEU A 372 -8.68 -9.37 -26.89
C LEU A 372 -8.10 -8.33 -27.84
N ASN A 373 -8.91 -7.83 -28.79
CA ASN A 373 -8.50 -6.78 -29.71
C ASN A 373 -8.21 -5.44 -29.00
N TYR A 374 -8.99 -5.10 -27.99
CA TYR A 374 -8.73 -3.93 -27.14
C TYR A 374 -7.33 -3.99 -26.54
N GLN A 375 -6.98 -5.12 -25.87
CA GLN A 375 -5.67 -5.26 -25.23
C GLN A 375 -4.51 -5.21 -26.24
N HIS A 376 -4.63 -5.92 -27.36
CA HIS A 376 -3.64 -5.90 -28.42
C HIS A 376 -3.39 -4.47 -28.94
N ASN A 377 -4.47 -3.75 -29.22
CA ASN A 377 -4.41 -2.36 -29.71
C ASN A 377 -3.88 -1.38 -28.67
N PHE A 378 -4.21 -1.59 -27.38
CA PHE A 378 -3.68 -0.79 -26.28
C PHE A 378 -2.14 -0.83 -26.27
N TYR A 379 -1.55 -2.02 -26.32
CA TYR A 379 -0.10 -2.16 -26.28
C TYR A 379 0.58 -1.66 -27.57
N ASN A 380 -0.04 -1.82 -28.74
CA ASN A 380 0.46 -1.25 -29.98
C ASN A 380 0.49 0.29 -29.91
N LYS A 381 -0.61 0.92 -29.51
CA LYS A 381 -0.68 2.38 -29.30
C LYS A 381 0.31 2.86 -28.24
N SER A 382 0.48 2.12 -27.15
CA SER A 382 1.45 2.46 -26.11
C SER A 382 2.89 2.51 -26.66
N ARG A 383 3.29 1.54 -27.50
CA ARG A 383 4.61 1.56 -28.21
C ARG A 383 4.71 2.72 -29.18
N GLU A 384 3.66 2.99 -29.97
CA GLU A 384 3.66 4.10 -30.93
C GLU A 384 3.78 5.47 -30.23
N GLU A 385 3.06 5.66 -29.14
CA GLU A 385 3.13 6.88 -28.31
C GLU A 385 4.54 7.07 -27.72
N GLY A 386 5.16 5.98 -27.26
CA GLY A 386 6.55 6.00 -26.78
C GLY A 386 7.56 6.34 -27.87
N ASN A 387 7.40 5.77 -29.06
CA ASN A 387 8.26 6.03 -30.22
C ASN A 387 8.16 7.47 -30.75
N LYS A 388 6.98 8.10 -30.62
CA LYS A 388 6.76 9.50 -31.05
C LYS A 388 7.39 10.54 -30.11
N GLN A 389 7.92 10.13 -28.96
CA GLN A 389 8.55 11.06 -28.01
C GLN A 389 9.86 11.62 -28.57
N LYS A 390 9.98 12.96 -28.65
CA LYS A 390 11.21 13.65 -29.13
C LYS A 390 12.43 13.30 -28.29
N LYS A 391 12.23 13.14 -26.97
CA LYS A 391 13.21 12.65 -26.00
C LYS A 391 12.81 11.24 -25.57
N SER A 392 13.64 10.28 -25.91
CA SER A 392 13.27 8.86 -25.97
C SER A 392 13.48 8.11 -24.66
N ALA A 393 13.99 8.78 -23.61
CA ALA A 393 14.24 8.12 -22.33
C ALA A 393 14.06 9.05 -21.12
N ILE A 394 13.93 8.40 -19.96
CA ILE A 394 13.91 9.01 -18.62
C ILE A 394 15.18 8.58 -17.91
N ILE A 395 15.73 9.43 -17.04
CA ILE A 395 16.82 9.08 -16.12
C ILE A 395 16.45 9.38 -14.70
N PHE A 396 16.93 8.55 -13.77
CA PHE A 396 16.86 8.80 -12.32
C PHE A 396 18.09 8.24 -11.61
N GLY A 397 18.44 8.81 -10.46
CA GLY A 397 19.52 8.31 -9.63
C GLY A 397 20.01 9.27 -8.56
N ASP A 398 20.82 8.76 -7.64
CA ASP A 398 21.47 9.52 -6.58
C ASP A 398 22.81 8.89 -6.18
N GLU A 399 23.93 9.60 -6.42
CA GLU A 399 25.27 9.10 -6.08
C GLU A 399 25.54 8.96 -4.59
N LYS A 400 24.84 9.74 -3.76
CA LYS A 400 24.99 9.71 -2.30
C LYS A 400 24.06 8.72 -1.61
N ASN A 401 23.11 8.11 -2.37
CA ASN A 401 22.15 7.16 -1.83
C ASN A 401 21.77 6.09 -2.87
N ALA A 402 22.70 5.19 -3.10
CA ALA A 402 22.53 4.12 -4.07
C ALA A 402 21.36 3.18 -3.73
N ALA A 403 21.05 2.99 -2.45
CA ALA A 403 19.97 2.11 -2.01
C ALA A 403 18.58 2.64 -2.46
N LYS A 404 18.31 3.94 -2.38
CA LYS A 404 17.04 4.48 -2.89
C LYS A 404 16.90 4.31 -4.41
N THR A 405 17.97 4.54 -5.16
CA THR A 405 18.01 4.30 -6.60
C THR A 405 17.73 2.83 -6.93
N TYR A 406 18.36 1.91 -6.19
CA TYR A 406 18.10 0.47 -6.32
C TYR A 406 16.63 0.13 -6.06
N HIS A 407 16.01 0.63 -5.01
CA HIS A 407 14.62 0.30 -4.67
C HIS A 407 13.62 0.84 -5.69
N LEU A 408 13.84 2.01 -6.27
CA LEU A 408 13.00 2.46 -7.38
C LEU A 408 13.18 1.57 -8.63
N ALA A 409 14.43 1.21 -8.98
CA ALA A 409 14.69 0.28 -10.07
C ALA A 409 14.07 -1.11 -9.83
N GLU A 410 14.04 -1.56 -8.57
CA GLU A 410 13.39 -2.81 -8.15
C GLU A 410 11.88 -2.80 -8.42
N ILE A 411 11.19 -1.67 -8.18
CA ILE A 411 9.77 -1.50 -8.54
C ILE A 411 9.59 -1.62 -10.06
N LEU A 412 10.41 -0.94 -10.84
CA LEU A 412 10.36 -1.03 -12.31
C LEU A 412 10.54 -2.49 -12.79
N LYS A 413 11.49 -3.21 -12.19
CA LYS A 413 11.74 -4.63 -12.52
C LYS A 413 10.55 -5.53 -12.19
N ARG A 414 9.89 -5.32 -11.05
CA ARG A 414 8.65 -6.03 -10.67
C ARG A 414 7.55 -5.83 -11.71
N HIS A 415 7.45 -4.63 -12.28
CA HIS A 415 6.51 -4.31 -13.36
C HIS A 415 7.00 -4.69 -14.77
N LYS A 416 8.10 -5.45 -14.88
CA LYS A 416 8.68 -5.88 -16.15
C LYS A 416 9.02 -4.72 -17.09
N ILE A 417 9.31 -3.55 -16.55
CA ILE A 417 9.80 -2.39 -17.27
C ILE A 417 11.30 -2.55 -17.50
N LYS A 418 11.73 -2.40 -18.76
CA LYS A 418 13.14 -2.42 -19.13
C LYS A 418 13.83 -1.11 -18.78
N PHE A 419 15.07 -1.20 -18.30
CA PHE A 419 15.91 -0.04 -18.01
C PHE A 419 17.39 -0.42 -18.18
N HIS A 420 18.24 0.58 -18.32
CA HIS A 420 19.65 0.44 -18.64
C HIS A 420 20.54 1.14 -17.62
N HIS A 421 21.77 0.69 -17.49
CA HIS A 421 22.80 1.50 -16.84
C HIS A 421 23.06 2.77 -17.65
N VAL A 422 23.54 3.83 -17.00
CA VAL A 422 24.06 5.00 -17.71
C VAL A 422 25.35 4.63 -18.38
N LYS A 423 25.52 5.01 -19.66
CA LYS A 423 26.72 4.69 -20.45
C LYS A 423 27.96 5.36 -19.89
N ASN A 424 27.90 6.68 -19.68
CA ASN A 424 28.97 7.50 -19.11
C ASN A 424 28.38 8.52 -18.14
N ASN A 425 29.22 9.01 -17.22
CA ASN A 425 28.82 10.14 -16.37
C ASN A 425 28.48 11.36 -17.22
N PHE A 426 27.39 12.03 -16.93
CA PHE A 426 27.02 13.27 -17.60
C PHE A 426 26.21 14.19 -16.70
N SER A 427 26.10 15.46 -17.09
CA SER A 427 25.31 16.45 -16.37
C SER A 427 24.13 16.91 -17.24
N LYS A 428 22.96 17.04 -16.62
CA LYS A 428 21.75 17.61 -17.23
C LYS A 428 21.06 18.52 -16.21
N ASP A 429 20.73 19.73 -16.61
CA ASP A 429 20.04 20.71 -15.74
C ASP A 429 20.74 20.92 -14.38
N LYS A 430 22.09 20.99 -14.39
CA LYS A 430 22.97 21.11 -13.19
C LYS A 430 22.97 19.88 -12.28
N ILE A 431 22.36 18.75 -12.69
CA ILE A 431 22.36 17.49 -11.97
C ILE A 431 23.36 16.54 -12.61
N ASN A 432 24.19 15.90 -11.78
CA ASN A 432 25.19 14.93 -12.22
C ASN A 432 24.65 13.50 -12.08
N TYR A 433 24.56 12.78 -13.20
CA TYR A 433 24.17 11.39 -13.24
C TYR A 433 25.41 10.52 -13.42
N LYS A 434 25.67 9.61 -12.49
CA LYS A 434 26.83 8.73 -12.51
C LYS A 434 26.50 7.31 -12.91
N LYS A 435 27.40 6.68 -13.67
CA LYS A 435 27.23 5.36 -14.30
C LYS A 435 26.72 4.28 -13.33
N ASN A 436 27.24 4.20 -12.13
CA ASN A 436 26.88 3.14 -11.15
C ASN A 436 25.76 3.53 -10.18
N TYR A 437 25.19 4.73 -10.32
CA TYR A 437 24.22 5.31 -9.39
C TYR A 437 22.96 5.82 -10.09
N SER A 438 22.84 5.58 -11.41
CA SER A 438 21.71 6.08 -12.17
C SER A 438 21.27 5.08 -13.24
N TYR A 439 19.99 5.09 -13.56
CA TYR A 439 19.38 4.22 -14.56
C TYR A 439 18.63 5.03 -15.59
N VAL A 440 18.64 4.52 -16.84
CA VAL A 440 17.92 5.09 -17.99
C VAL A 440 16.76 4.18 -18.37
N VAL A 441 15.56 4.72 -18.46
CA VAL A 441 14.33 4.01 -18.81
C VAL A 441 13.89 4.41 -20.21
N PRO A 442 13.97 3.52 -21.22
CA PRO A 442 13.45 3.80 -22.55
C PRO A 442 11.95 4.04 -22.55
N LYS A 443 11.48 5.01 -23.33
CA LYS A 443 10.05 5.26 -23.53
C LYS A 443 9.43 4.35 -24.59
N ASN A 444 10.24 3.84 -25.53
CA ASN A 444 9.79 3.00 -26.65
C ASN A 444 9.56 1.53 -26.28
N GLN A 445 8.77 1.28 -25.24
CA GLN A 445 8.38 -0.06 -24.82
C GLN A 445 6.87 -0.16 -24.60
N LYS A 446 6.33 -1.39 -24.57
CA LYS A 446 4.89 -1.61 -24.45
C LYS A 446 4.30 -1.02 -23.15
N ASN A 447 5.12 -0.90 -22.11
CA ASN A 447 4.73 -0.37 -20.79
C ASN A 447 4.80 1.16 -20.71
N PHE A 448 4.90 1.89 -21.86
CA PHE A 448 5.07 3.35 -21.88
C PHE A 448 4.00 4.10 -21.05
N LYS A 449 2.73 3.68 -21.14
CA LYS A 449 1.65 4.30 -20.35
C LYS A 449 1.85 4.08 -18.83
N LEU A 450 2.26 2.89 -18.43
CA LEU A 450 2.59 2.58 -17.02
C LEU A 450 3.80 3.40 -16.55
N ILE A 451 4.84 3.53 -17.39
CA ILE A 451 6.00 4.39 -17.10
C ILE A 451 5.56 5.83 -16.87
N ASN A 452 4.71 6.37 -17.75
CA ASN A 452 4.16 7.71 -17.56
C ASN A 452 3.42 7.83 -16.24
N ALA A 453 2.55 6.87 -15.89
CA ALA A 453 1.83 6.87 -14.64
C ALA A 453 2.74 6.91 -13.39
N MET A 454 3.94 6.29 -13.47
CA MET A 454 4.91 6.26 -12.37
C MET A 454 5.74 7.53 -12.23
N PHE A 455 5.98 8.25 -13.34
CA PHE A 455 6.95 9.34 -13.38
C PHE A 455 6.32 10.73 -13.57
N GLU A 456 5.06 10.83 -14.06
CA GLU A 456 4.44 12.12 -14.35
C GLU A 456 4.21 12.98 -13.10
N LYS A 457 4.24 14.29 -13.32
CA LYS A 457 3.70 15.30 -12.41
C LYS A 457 2.37 15.78 -12.97
N ARG A 458 1.33 15.81 -12.14
CA ARG A 458 0.01 16.29 -12.54
C ARG A 458 -0.53 17.28 -11.51
N THR A 459 -0.93 18.46 -11.96
CA THR A 459 -1.48 19.53 -11.12
C THR A 459 -2.83 20.06 -11.63
N THR A 460 -3.31 19.49 -12.76
CA THR A 460 -4.61 19.86 -13.36
C THR A 460 -5.50 18.64 -13.48
N PHE A 461 -6.75 18.77 -13.05
CA PHE A 461 -7.69 17.68 -12.94
C PHE A 461 -9.06 18.11 -13.48
N GLN A 462 -9.84 17.15 -13.99
CA GLN A 462 -11.19 17.36 -14.46
C GLN A 462 -12.17 17.49 -13.28
N ASP A 463 -11.93 16.75 -12.19
CA ASP A 463 -12.73 16.76 -10.96
C ASP A 463 -11.86 17.19 -9.78
N SER A 464 -12.48 17.67 -8.72
CA SER A 464 -11.82 18.07 -7.47
C SER A 464 -12.00 17.06 -6.34
N LEU A 465 -12.71 15.97 -6.59
CA LEU A 465 -13.00 14.93 -5.60
C LEU A 465 -12.19 13.67 -5.94
N PHE A 466 -11.50 13.14 -4.95
CA PHE A 466 -10.70 11.94 -5.04
C PHE A 466 -11.11 10.97 -3.95
N TYR A 467 -11.28 9.72 -4.32
CA TYR A 467 -11.52 8.65 -3.34
C TYR A 467 -10.26 8.31 -2.56
N ASP A 468 -9.09 8.47 -3.20
CA ASP A 468 -7.77 8.21 -2.63
C ASP A 468 -6.77 9.33 -3.00
N VAL A 469 -5.51 9.00 -3.20
CA VAL A 469 -4.45 9.97 -3.54
C VAL A 469 -4.61 10.51 -4.96
N SER A 470 -4.24 11.78 -5.13
CA SER A 470 -4.22 12.46 -6.43
C SER A 470 -2.83 12.50 -7.07
N ALA A 471 -1.78 12.06 -6.36
CA ALA A 471 -0.40 11.99 -6.85
C ALA A 471 0.43 10.91 -6.15
N TRP A 472 1.38 10.33 -6.90
CA TRP A 472 2.29 9.27 -6.43
C TRP A 472 3.65 9.26 -7.14
N THR A 473 4.02 10.30 -7.85
CA THR A 473 5.27 10.44 -8.65
C THR A 473 6.48 9.82 -7.94
N PHE A 474 6.91 8.65 -8.39
CA PHE A 474 7.89 7.84 -7.65
C PHE A 474 9.26 8.51 -7.44
N PRO A 475 9.88 9.18 -8.41
CA PRO A 475 11.15 9.86 -8.14
C PRO A 475 11.05 10.90 -7.01
N LEU A 476 9.92 11.58 -6.88
CA LEU A 476 9.67 12.52 -5.78
C LEU A 476 9.50 11.78 -4.45
N ALA A 477 8.76 10.66 -4.45
CA ALA A 477 8.58 9.83 -3.25
C ALA A 477 9.88 9.24 -2.73
N PHE A 478 10.84 8.97 -3.62
CA PHE A 478 12.17 8.49 -3.27
C PHE A 478 13.18 9.62 -3.01
N ASN A 479 12.79 10.86 -3.24
CA ASN A 479 13.68 12.03 -3.21
C ASN A 479 14.95 11.78 -4.03
N LEU A 480 14.75 11.38 -5.30
CA LEU A 480 15.80 11.12 -6.28
C LEU A 480 15.82 12.23 -7.33
N ASP A 481 17.01 12.54 -7.80
CA ASP A 481 17.17 13.36 -8.99
C ASP A 481 16.66 12.59 -10.21
N TYR A 482 15.91 13.24 -11.09
CA TYR A 482 15.39 12.62 -12.31
C TYR A 482 15.15 13.65 -13.42
N ASN A 483 15.14 13.17 -14.66
CA ASN A 483 14.79 13.96 -15.83
C ASN A 483 13.96 13.12 -16.81
N MET A 484 12.82 13.65 -17.23
CA MET A 484 11.88 12.97 -18.12
C MET A 484 12.36 12.94 -19.59
N ASP A 485 13.36 13.78 -19.95
CA ASP A 485 13.65 14.13 -21.33
C ASP A 485 15.14 14.05 -21.65
N ILE A 486 15.64 12.81 -21.76
CA ILE A 486 17.01 12.53 -22.22
C ILE A 486 17.00 11.71 -23.53
N SER A 487 18.14 11.67 -24.21
CA SER A 487 18.38 10.80 -25.38
C SER A 487 18.71 9.37 -24.93
N MET A 488 18.28 8.38 -25.69
CA MET A 488 18.73 6.99 -25.54
C MET A 488 20.23 6.79 -25.73
N ASP A 489 20.94 7.74 -26.33
CA ASP A 489 22.40 7.69 -26.48
C ASP A 489 23.13 7.63 -25.13
N MET A 490 22.45 8.08 -24.06
CA MET A 490 22.95 8.02 -22.69
C MET A 490 22.80 6.62 -22.05
N ALA A 491 22.02 5.71 -22.68
CA ALA A 491 21.83 4.35 -22.18
C ALA A 491 23.06 3.49 -22.50
N GLY A 492 23.51 2.73 -21.51
CA GLY A 492 24.45 1.65 -21.62
C GLY A 492 23.76 0.29 -21.77
N GLU A 493 24.30 -0.74 -21.15
CA GLU A 493 23.75 -2.10 -21.19
C GLU A 493 22.38 -2.19 -20.46
N GLU A 494 21.48 -3.03 -20.99
CA GLU A 494 20.20 -3.35 -20.33
C GLU A 494 20.48 -4.07 -19.02
N VAL A 495 19.76 -3.70 -17.94
CA VAL A 495 19.87 -4.31 -16.62
C VAL A 495 19.04 -5.59 -16.58
N LEU A 496 19.65 -6.71 -16.93
CA LEU A 496 19.02 -8.04 -16.88
C LEU A 496 18.87 -8.52 -15.43
N GLU A 497 19.91 -8.31 -14.63
CA GLU A 497 19.90 -8.59 -13.20
C GLU A 497 20.17 -7.31 -12.41
N LEU A 498 19.30 -7.03 -11.45
CA LEU A 498 19.44 -5.86 -10.60
C LEU A 498 20.13 -6.26 -9.30
N ASN A 499 21.38 -5.87 -9.15
CA ASN A 499 22.18 -6.16 -7.97
C ASN A 499 22.10 -5.01 -6.96
N LYS A 500 22.07 -5.38 -5.67
CA LYS A 500 22.19 -4.40 -4.60
C LYS A 500 23.54 -3.70 -4.66
N PRO A 501 23.64 -2.44 -4.21
CA PRO A 501 24.94 -1.77 -4.06
C PRO A 501 25.89 -2.61 -3.20
N LEU A 502 27.18 -2.58 -3.52
CA LEU A 502 28.16 -3.29 -2.73
C LEU A 502 28.45 -2.54 -1.42
N GLY A 503 28.42 -3.28 -0.32
CA GLY A 503 28.85 -2.80 0.98
C GLY A 503 30.30 -3.19 1.29
N ALA A 504 31.06 -2.29 1.89
CA ALA A 504 32.45 -2.58 2.29
C ALA A 504 32.95 -1.59 3.35
N VAL A 505 33.90 -2.03 4.13
CA VAL A 505 34.83 -1.14 4.81
C VAL A 505 36.09 -1.00 3.94
N LYS A 506 36.42 0.23 3.50
CA LYS A 506 37.45 0.45 2.48
C LYS A 506 38.87 -0.04 2.89
N PHE A 507 39.24 0.17 4.16
CA PHE A 507 40.44 -0.42 4.73
C PHE A 507 40.33 -0.46 6.25
N LYS A 508 41.14 -1.32 6.87
CA LYS A 508 41.23 -1.44 8.32
C LYS A 508 42.00 -0.26 8.90
N SER A 509 41.38 0.44 9.85
CA SER A 509 42.00 1.55 10.56
C SER A 509 42.35 1.18 12.01
N ASN A 510 43.40 1.77 12.52
CA ASN A 510 43.73 1.77 13.94
C ASN A 510 43.31 3.07 14.65
N TYR A 511 42.72 4.01 13.93
CA TYR A 511 42.35 5.32 14.45
C TYR A 511 40.81 5.49 14.54
N ALA A 512 40.07 5.49 13.39
CA ALA A 512 38.66 5.63 13.36
C ALA A 512 38.03 5.15 12.05
N TYR A 513 36.68 5.02 12.09
CA TYR A 513 35.84 4.77 10.92
C TYR A 513 34.80 5.87 10.76
N LEU A 514 34.50 6.23 9.51
CA LEU A 514 33.49 7.24 9.15
C LEU A 514 32.41 6.63 8.28
N MET A 515 31.14 6.78 8.68
CA MET A 515 29.96 6.33 7.95
C MET A 515 29.11 7.52 7.56
N SER A 516 28.83 7.68 6.26
CA SER A 516 27.93 8.73 5.78
C SER A 516 26.50 8.49 6.25
N TRP A 517 25.84 9.52 6.76
CA TRP A 517 24.42 9.46 7.14
C TRP A 517 23.47 9.58 5.94
N ASN A 518 23.96 9.96 4.76
CA ASN A 518 23.14 10.06 3.53
C ASN A 518 22.59 8.70 3.08
N GLU A 519 23.34 7.61 3.29
CA GLU A 519 22.93 6.26 2.90
C GLU A 519 21.63 5.84 3.60
N TYR A 520 20.73 5.20 2.85
CA TYR A 520 19.38 4.85 3.36
C TYR A 520 19.45 3.95 4.60
N TYR A 521 20.35 2.96 4.61
CA TYR A 521 20.47 1.98 5.69
C TYR A 521 21.41 2.37 6.83
N SER A 522 21.95 3.59 6.85
CA SER A 522 22.78 4.06 7.98
C SER A 522 22.12 3.95 9.35
N PRO A 523 20.77 4.18 9.51
CA PRO A 523 20.10 3.94 10.78
C PRO A 523 20.17 2.48 11.27
N SER A 524 20.06 1.51 10.36
CA SER A 524 20.20 0.08 10.69
C SER A 524 21.59 -0.23 11.25
N VAL A 525 22.62 0.24 10.56
CA VAL A 525 24.01 0.05 11.00
C VAL A 525 24.28 0.75 12.33
N LEU A 526 23.82 2.00 12.48
CA LEU A 526 24.01 2.75 13.73
C LEU A 526 23.33 2.02 14.91
N ASN A 527 22.09 1.53 14.70
CA ASN A 527 21.38 0.79 15.75
C ASN A 527 22.17 -0.44 16.20
N GLU A 528 22.67 -1.25 15.27
CA GLU A 528 23.47 -2.45 15.60
C GLU A 528 24.80 -2.12 16.30
N ILE A 529 25.45 -1.02 15.90
CA ILE A 529 26.64 -0.48 16.58
C ILE A 529 26.31 -0.14 18.04
N LEU A 530 25.26 0.63 18.28
CA LEU A 530 24.87 1.05 19.62
C LEU A 530 24.33 -0.13 20.47
N ASP A 531 23.66 -1.10 19.85
CA ASP A 531 23.18 -2.30 20.53
C ASP A 531 24.33 -3.20 21.05
N ASN A 532 25.46 -3.19 20.35
CA ASN A 532 26.70 -3.86 20.78
C ASN A 532 27.57 -3.00 21.70
N ASN A 533 27.05 -1.89 22.23
CA ASN A 533 27.74 -0.94 23.11
C ASN A 533 29.04 -0.37 22.52
N ILE A 534 29.07 -0.17 21.21
CA ILE A 534 30.17 0.50 20.51
C ILE A 534 29.90 2.01 20.54
N LEU A 535 30.92 2.77 20.97
CA LEU A 535 30.88 4.23 20.98
C LEU A 535 30.80 4.77 19.55
N ALA A 536 29.80 5.59 19.29
CA ALA A 536 29.63 6.31 18.04
C ALA A 536 29.28 7.78 18.32
N LYS A 537 29.71 8.67 17.43
CA LYS A 537 29.45 10.11 17.52
C LYS A 537 28.91 10.64 16.20
N VAL A 538 28.15 11.71 16.23
CA VAL A 538 27.62 12.42 15.06
C VAL A 538 28.33 13.75 14.87
N ALA A 539 28.71 14.06 13.62
CA ALA A 539 29.30 15.37 13.25
C ALA A 539 28.21 16.42 13.10
N LEU A 540 28.30 17.52 13.86
CA LEU A 540 27.40 18.66 13.77
C LEU A 540 27.83 19.69 12.71
N LYS A 541 28.97 19.50 12.08
CA LYS A 541 29.53 20.36 11.02
C LYS A 541 30.08 19.51 9.88
N GLU A 542 30.12 20.10 8.69
CA GLU A 542 30.81 19.51 7.54
C GLU A 542 32.33 19.60 7.76
N PHE A 543 33.07 18.64 7.22
CA PHE A 543 34.52 18.63 7.23
C PHE A 543 35.08 17.91 5.98
N LYS A 544 36.38 18.07 5.74
CA LYS A 544 37.05 17.39 4.64
C LYS A 544 38.29 16.67 5.19
N LEU A 545 38.40 15.38 4.85
CA LEU A 545 39.52 14.54 5.27
C LEU A 545 39.95 13.68 4.08
N ASN A 546 41.26 13.62 3.83
CA ASN A 546 41.84 12.86 2.70
C ASN A 546 41.15 13.18 1.34
N ASN A 547 40.96 14.47 1.06
CA ASN A 547 40.30 14.98 -0.16
C ASN A 547 38.82 14.58 -0.31
N LYS A 548 38.22 13.90 0.67
CA LYS A 548 36.79 13.58 0.70
C LYS A 548 36.03 14.55 1.60
N LYS A 549 34.93 15.10 1.09
CA LYS A 549 33.98 15.90 1.89
C LYS A 549 33.05 14.96 2.66
N TYR A 550 32.85 15.26 3.94
CA TYR A 550 31.87 14.62 4.82
C TYR A 550 30.81 15.65 5.22
N ASP A 551 29.55 15.26 5.03
CA ASP A 551 28.41 16.14 5.30
C ASP A 551 28.02 16.11 6.79
N TYR A 552 27.15 17.03 7.20
CA TYR A 552 26.45 16.99 8.49
C TYR A 552 25.87 15.60 8.75
N GLY A 553 25.90 15.16 10.00
CA GLY A 553 25.38 13.87 10.41
C GLY A 553 26.31 12.68 10.14
N THR A 554 27.51 12.89 9.62
CA THR A 554 28.51 11.81 9.46
C THR A 554 28.76 11.13 10.80
N ILE A 555 28.70 9.80 10.84
CA ILE A 555 28.92 9.01 12.05
C ILE A 555 30.40 8.68 12.16
N LEU A 556 30.99 9.06 13.27
CA LEU A 556 32.36 8.73 13.67
C LEU A 556 32.34 7.57 14.66
N ILE A 557 33.11 6.52 14.35
CA ILE A 557 33.33 5.35 15.20
C ILE A 557 34.81 5.30 15.53
N PRO A 558 35.25 5.81 16.70
CA PRO A 558 36.67 5.75 17.09
C PRO A 558 37.09 4.31 17.38
N VAL A 559 38.33 3.97 17.09
CA VAL A 559 38.88 2.62 17.44
C VAL A 559 39.28 2.56 18.92
N GLN A 560 39.74 3.68 19.47
CA GLN A 560 40.14 3.76 20.88
C GLN A 560 38.92 3.78 21.81
N ASN A 561 39.09 3.26 23.02
CA ASN A 561 38.07 3.22 24.07
C ASN A 561 36.75 2.44 23.69
N GLN A 562 36.88 1.47 22.81
CA GLN A 562 35.83 0.50 22.54
C GLN A 562 35.89 -0.71 23.49
N ASN A 563 34.77 -1.36 23.74
CA ASN A 563 34.72 -2.58 24.58
C ASN A 563 35.19 -3.85 23.84
N ILE A 564 35.65 -3.73 22.61
CA ILE A 564 36.10 -4.83 21.74
C ILE A 564 37.43 -4.47 21.09
N SER A 565 38.19 -5.48 20.62
CA SER A 565 39.47 -5.27 19.94
C SER A 565 39.27 -4.55 18.58
N SER A 566 40.32 -3.87 18.09
CA SER A 566 40.29 -3.23 16.76
C SER A 566 40.02 -4.24 15.64
N ASN A 567 40.46 -5.50 15.78
CA ASN A 567 40.14 -6.56 14.82
C ASN A 567 38.65 -6.89 14.82
N SER A 568 38.09 -7.15 15.99
CA SER A 568 36.66 -7.46 16.15
C SER A 568 35.77 -6.31 15.68
N LEU A 569 36.17 -5.05 15.95
CA LEU A 569 35.47 -3.88 15.44
C LEU A 569 35.48 -3.82 13.91
N PHE A 570 36.63 -4.06 13.27
CA PHE A 570 36.76 -4.09 11.82
C PHE A 570 35.89 -5.19 11.18
N GLU A 571 35.91 -6.41 11.73
CA GLU A 571 35.12 -7.54 11.27
C GLU A 571 33.63 -7.26 11.40
N MET A 572 33.19 -6.73 12.55
CA MET A 572 31.81 -6.32 12.80
C MET A 572 31.36 -5.26 11.79
N LEU A 573 32.11 -4.16 11.64
CA LEU A 573 31.77 -3.08 10.71
C LEU A 573 31.74 -3.58 9.26
N THR A 574 32.66 -4.50 8.89
CA THR A 574 32.67 -5.12 7.56
C THR A 574 31.41 -5.94 7.32
N SER A 575 31.01 -6.78 8.29
CA SER A 575 29.76 -7.55 8.22
C SER A 575 28.54 -6.63 8.08
N LEU A 576 28.46 -5.57 8.90
CA LEU A 576 27.35 -4.59 8.86
C LEU A 576 27.30 -3.83 7.53
N ALA A 577 28.45 -3.41 7.01
CA ALA A 577 28.54 -2.73 5.72
C ALA A 577 28.03 -3.61 4.57
N ILE A 578 28.44 -4.88 4.54
CA ILE A 578 28.00 -5.87 3.54
C ILE A 578 26.48 -6.13 3.67
N LYS A 579 26.01 -6.42 4.89
CA LYS A 579 24.59 -6.70 5.18
C LYS A 579 23.68 -5.55 4.73
N ASN A 580 24.12 -4.30 4.95
CA ASN A 580 23.34 -3.09 4.69
C ASN A 580 23.71 -2.38 3.38
N ASN A 581 24.59 -2.95 2.58
CA ASN A 581 24.99 -2.45 1.26
C ASN A 581 25.48 -0.98 1.27
N LEU A 582 26.29 -0.60 2.24
CA LEU A 582 26.85 0.74 2.37
C LEU A 582 28.37 0.74 2.58
N ILE A 583 28.99 1.90 2.37
CA ILE A 583 30.44 2.06 2.48
C ILE A 583 30.79 2.72 3.82
N ILE A 584 31.73 2.14 4.53
CA ILE A 584 32.38 2.73 5.71
C ILE A 584 33.84 3.02 5.35
N ASP A 585 34.31 4.25 5.62
CA ASP A 585 35.69 4.65 5.36
C ASP A 585 36.53 4.43 6.62
N GLY A 586 37.61 3.70 6.52
CA GLY A 586 38.68 3.73 7.53
C GLY A 586 39.49 5.02 7.37
N VAL A 587 39.97 5.61 8.49
CA VAL A 587 40.77 6.85 8.47
C VAL A 587 41.89 6.75 9.51
N ASP A 588 43.10 7.17 9.14
CA ASP A 588 44.29 7.03 9.99
C ASP A 588 44.74 8.32 10.67
N THR A 589 44.01 9.41 10.45
CA THR A 589 44.28 10.71 11.05
C THR A 589 42.97 11.38 11.49
N GLY A 590 43.09 12.17 12.54
CA GLY A 590 42.00 13.05 12.99
C GLY A 590 42.09 14.47 12.50
N LEU A 591 43.19 14.84 11.83
CA LEU A 591 43.41 16.19 11.32
C LEU A 591 42.64 16.38 10.03
N ALA A 592 41.71 17.34 10.00
CA ALA A 592 40.82 17.58 8.90
C ALA A 592 40.70 19.09 8.58
N ASP A 593 40.27 19.41 7.35
CA ASP A 593 39.81 20.75 7.02
C ASP A 593 38.40 20.96 7.60
N GLY A 594 38.20 21.91 8.47
CA GLY A 594 36.96 22.19 9.20
C GLY A 594 37.04 21.77 10.67
N ILE A 595 36.38 20.66 11.02
CA ILE A 595 36.45 20.09 12.38
C ILE A 595 37.30 18.84 12.43
N ASP A 596 38.28 18.79 13.32
CA ASP A 596 39.08 17.59 13.61
C ASP A 596 38.23 16.53 14.30
N LEU A 597 38.57 15.24 14.13
CA LEU A 597 37.77 14.13 14.68
C LEU A 597 37.70 14.10 16.21
N GLY A 598 38.59 14.82 16.90
CA GLY A 598 38.54 15.03 18.35
C GLY A 598 37.71 16.23 18.81
N SER A 599 37.13 17.00 17.87
CA SER A 599 36.37 18.21 18.17
C SER A 599 35.12 17.96 19.03
N SER A 600 34.75 18.96 19.85
CA SER A 600 33.50 18.96 20.61
C SER A 600 32.23 19.00 19.71
N GLU A 601 32.41 19.31 18.41
CA GLU A 601 31.36 19.22 17.39
C GLU A 601 31.01 17.78 16.98
N PHE A 602 31.71 16.77 17.47
CA PHE A 602 31.32 15.38 17.40
C PHE A 602 30.62 14.97 18.70
N LYS A 603 29.29 14.85 18.65
CA LYS A 603 28.44 14.49 19.81
C LYS A 603 28.24 12.99 19.92
N THR A 604 28.31 12.46 21.13
CA THR A 604 28.04 11.05 21.41
C THR A 604 26.57 10.73 21.14
N ILE A 605 26.30 9.61 20.49
CA ILE A 605 24.97 9.10 20.22
C ILE A 605 24.62 8.03 21.25
N ASN A 606 23.47 8.16 21.89
CA ASN A 606 23.00 7.23 22.88
C ASN A 606 22.19 6.10 22.24
N LYS A 607 22.24 4.89 22.84
CA LYS A 607 21.37 3.77 22.48
C LYS A 607 19.90 4.15 22.61
N GLN A 608 19.11 3.81 21.60
CA GLN A 608 17.68 4.12 21.58
C GLN A 608 16.83 2.91 21.94
N LYS A 609 15.78 3.13 22.72
CA LYS A 609 14.69 2.20 22.97
C LYS A 609 13.38 2.88 22.60
N VAL A 610 12.80 2.45 21.49
CA VAL A 610 11.63 3.11 20.89
C VAL A 610 10.36 2.32 21.19
N ALA A 611 9.31 3.06 21.52
CA ALA A 611 7.95 2.52 21.58
C ALA A 611 7.03 3.30 20.63
N VAL A 612 6.03 2.61 20.10
CA VAL A 612 4.94 3.22 19.32
C VAL A 612 3.61 2.95 19.99
N ILE A 613 2.80 3.99 20.17
CA ILE A 613 1.47 3.88 20.74
C ILE A 613 0.54 3.24 19.71
N VAL A 614 -0.23 2.25 20.16
CA VAL A 614 -1.18 1.49 19.35
C VAL A 614 -2.49 1.30 20.14
N GLY A 615 -3.52 0.80 19.48
CA GLY A 615 -4.80 0.48 20.13
C GLY A 615 -5.91 1.43 19.74
N GLU A 616 -7.01 1.36 20.45
CA GLU A 616 -8.24 2.08 20.12
C GLU A 616 -8.02 3.60 19.99
N GLY A 617 -8.57 4.18 18.93
CA GLY A 617 -8.41 5.60 18.61
C GLY A 617 -7.14 5.97 17.83
N VAL A 618 -6.16 5.07 17.75
CA VAL A 618 -4.94 5.25 16.94
C VAL A 618 -5.19 4.78 15.49
N ASN A 619 -4.71 5.55 14.52
CA ASN A 619 -4.77 5.13 13.12
C ASN A 619 -3.83 3.93 12.88
N SER A 620 -4.40 2.78 12.54
CA SER A 620 -3.65 1.54 12.37
C SER A 620 -2.69 1.58 11.19
N TYR A 621 -3.02 2.27 10.10
CA TYR A 621 -2.14 2.42 8.94
C TYR A 621 -0.86 3.19 9.31
N ASP A 622 -1.00 4.36 9.93
CA ASP A 622 0.16 5.16 10.35
C ASP A 622 1.04 4.39 11.35
N ALA A 623 0.43 3.67 12.30
CA ALA A 623 1.16 2.83 13.26
C ALA A 623 1.87 1.65 12.57
N GLY A 624 1.20 1.01 11.63
CA GLY A 624 1.74 -0.12 10.87
C GLY A 624 2.90 0.27 9.95
N GLU A 625 2.80 1.43 9.30
CA GLU A 625 3.88 1.97 8.45
C GLU A 625 5.13 2.29 9.27
N ILE A 626 4.98 2.81 10.50
CA ILE A 626 6.09 3.00 11.43
C ILE A 626 6.67 1.65 11.85
N TRP A 627 5.84 0.70 12.28
CA TRP A 627 6.29 -0.63 12.68
C TRP A 627 7.05 -1.34 11.56
N HIS A 628 6.52 -1.35 10.33
CA HIS A 628 7.16 -1.93 9.15
C HIS A 628 8.51 -1.26 8.83
N LEU A 629 8.59 0.08 8.95
CA LEU A 629 9.84 0.81 8.72
C LEU A 629 10.96 0.32 9.65
N PHE A 630 10.66 0.20 10.94
CA PHE A 630 11.64 -0.26 11.92
C PHE A 630 11.99 -1.72 11.72
N ASP A 631 11.00 -2.59 11.68
CA ASP A 631 11.18 -4.04 11.72
C ASP A 631 11.68 -4.59 10.38
N VAL A 632 10.95 -4.31 9.29
CA VAL A 632 11.26 -4.89 7.97
C VAL A 632 12.39 -4.13 7.25
N ARG A 633 12.43 -2.79 7.36
CA ARG A 633 13.38 -1.98 6.60
C ARG A 633 14.71 -1.82 7.30
N TYR A 634 14.69 -1.53 8.58
CA TYR A 634 15.92 -1.26 9.33
C TYR A 634 16.35 -2.40 10.27
N GLY A 635 15.50 -3.41 10.49
CA GLY A 635 15.79 -4.50 11.43
C GLY A 635 15.90 -4.00 12.88
N ILE A 636 15.17 -2.93 13.23
CA ILE A 636 15.19 -2.30 14.56
C ILE A 636 13.95 -2.74 15.34
N THR A 637 14.17 -3.33 16.50
CA THR A 637 13.07 -3.75 17.38
C THR A 637 12.41 -2.55 18.05
N ILE A 638 11.07 -2.47 17.98
CA ILE A 638 10.26 -1.50 18.71
C ILE A 638 9.22 -2.17 19.58
N THR A 639 8.74 -1.46 20.61
CA THR A 639 7.64 -1.91 21.47
C THR A 639 6.33 -1.26 21.01
N LYS A 640 5.32 -2.08 20.72
CA LYS A 640 3.95 -1.61 20.50
C LYS A 640 3.26 -1.46 21.87
N LEU A 641 3.00 -0.23 22.31
CA LEU A 641 2.36 0.09 23.58
C LEU A 641 0.87 0.35 23.36
N ASP A 642 0.02 -0.56 23.77
CA ASP A 642 -1.43 -0.36 23.73
C ASP A 642 -1.85 0.77 24.70
N VAL A 643 -2.72 1.67 24.21
CA VAL A 643 -3.23 2.84 24.98
C VAL A 643 -3.75 2.44 26.36
N LYS A 644 -4.46 1.29 26.48
CA LYS A 644 -5.00 0.76 27.74
C LYS A 644 -3.92 0.24 28.69
N SER A 645 -2.75 -0.08 28.17
CA SER A 645 -1.63 -0.63 28.94
C SER A 645 -0.68 0.43 29.50
N ILE A 646 -0.74 1.67 29.04
CA ILE A 646 0.16 2.76 29.45
C ILE A 646 0.15 2.94 30.99
N SER A 647 -1.02 2.89 31.63
CA SER A 647 -1.16 3.08 33.07
C SER A 647 -0.30 2.12 33.91
N ARG A 648 -0.13 0.88 33.46
CA ARG A 648 0.64 -0.17 34.14
C ARG A 648 2.06 -0.37 33.60
N SER A 649 2.42 0.27 32.48
CA SER A 649 3.72 0.11 31.83
C SER A 649 4.80 0.94 32.53
N ASN A 650 6.02 0.42 32.64
CA ASN A 650 7.17 1.21 33.05
C ASN A 650 7.75 1.96 31.84
N LEU A 651 7.46 3.27 31.74
CA LEU A 651 7.89 4.09 30.61
C LEU A 651 9.36 4.49 30.69
N SER A 652 10.03 4.43 31.87
CA SER A 652 11.45 4.79 31.99
C SER A 652 12.40 3.87 31.18
N LYS A 653 11.87 2.75 30.66
CA LYS A 653 12.60 1.87 29.74
C LYS A 653 12.81 2.47 28.35
N TYR A 654 11.98 3.45 27.93
CA TYR A 654 11.99 3.99 26.58
C TYR A 654 12.68 5.35 26.56
N THR A 655 13.50 5.56 25.53
CA THR A 655 14.10 6.85 25.21
C THR A 655 13.20 7.69 24.36
N SER A 656 12.45 7.05 23.44
CA SER A 656 11.51 7.70 22.53
C SER A 656 10.16 6.98 22.51
N ILE A 657 9.06 7.74 22.53
CA ILE A 657 7.69 7.26 22.32
C ILE A 657 7.11 7.98 21.11
N ILE A 658 6.61 7.20 20.15
CA ILE A 658 5.98 7.72 18.93
C ILE A 658 4.46 7.63 19.09
N MET A 659 3.76 8.74 18.85
CA MET A 659 2.31 8.86 18.76
C MET A 659 1.92 8.98 17.28
N PRO A 660 1.46 7.90 16.61
CA PRO A 660 0.88 7.99 15.27
C PRO A 660 -0.35 8.89 15.27
N SER A 661 -0.90 9.21 14.10
CA SER A 661 -2.17 9.93 14.01
C SER A 661 -3.25 9.26 14.86
N SER A 662 -3.97 10.03 15.65
CA SER A 662 -5.02 9.52 16.55
C SER A 662 -6.23 10.44 16.53
N ASN A 663 -7.42 9.86 16.45
CA ASN A 663 -8.68 10.63 16.49
C ASN A 663 -9.20 10.81 17.92
N SER A 664 -8.96 9.82 18.79
CA SER A 664 -9.31 9.88 20.20
C SER A 664 -8.29 9.08 21.01
N LEU A 665 -7.87 9.64 22.13
CA LEU A 665 -6.94 9.01 23.08
C LEU A 665 -7.56 8.99 24.48
N SER A 666 -8.86 8.71 24.58
CA SER A 666 -9.59 8.70 25.85
C SER A 666 -9.00 7.73 26.86
N ASP A 667 -8.53 6.58 26.42
CA ASP A 667 -7.98 5.51 27.25
C ASP A 667 -6.50 5.73 27.60
N LEU A 668 -5.85 6.73 27.00
CA LEU A 668 -4.45 7.04 27.25
C LEU A 668 -4.27 7.70 28.62
N ASN A 669 -3.41 7.16 29.45
CA ASN A 669 -2.99 7.84 30.69
C ASN A 669 -2.09 9.05 30.34
N THR A 670 -2.75 10.19 30.14
CA THR A 670 -2.10 11.45 29.75
C THR A 670 -1.04 11.90 30.76
N SER A 671 -1.35 11.86 32.07
CA SER A 671 -0.42 12.34 33.11
C SER A 671 0.89 11.54 33.09
N LYS A 672 0.81 10.24 32.82
CA LYS A 672 2.00 9.37 32.79
C LYS A 672 2.91 9.65 31.58
N ILE A 673 2.35 9.92 30.40
CA ILE A 673 3.13 10.34 29.22
C ILE A 673 3.77 11.71 29.46
N VAL A 674 3.01 12.66 30.02
CA VAL A 674 3.52 14.00 30.34
C VAL A 674 4.67 13.92 31.35
N GLN A 675 4.52 13.18 32.45
CA GLN A 675 5.59 13.00 33.45
C GLN A 675 6.83 12.32 32.86
N TRP A 676 6.66 11.31 32.00
CA TRP A 676 7.77 10.65 31.33
C TRP A 676 8.53 11.64 30.41
N THR A 677 7.79 12.49 29.67
CA THR A 677 8.41 13.53 28.85
C THR A 677 9.15 14.53 29.73
N GLU A 678 8.55 15.01 30.83
CA GLU A 678 9.21 15.93 31.80
C GLU A 678 10.53 15.39 32.37
N GLN A 679 10.65 14.08 32.50
CA GLN A 679 11.82 13.39 33.07
C GLN A 679 12.95 13.18 32.04
N GLY A 680 12.75 13.54 30.77
CA GLY A 680 13.77 13.42 29.73
C GLY A 680 13.37 12.54 28.55
N GLY A 681 12.12 12.15 28.45
CA GLY A 681 11.60 11.36 27.33
C GLY A 681 11.48 12.18 26.04
N ASN A 682 11.76 11.56 24.89
CA ASN A 682 11.58 12.13 23.56
C ASN A 682 10.21 11.70 22.98
N LEU A 683 9.25 12.62 22.95
CA LEU A 683 7.89 12.39 22.45
C LEU A 683 7.76 12.86 21.01
N ILE A 684 7.42 11.97 20.09
CA ILE A 684 7.27 12.26 18.66
C ILE A 684 5.81 12.06 18.26
N ALA A 685 5.14 13.10 17.76
CA ALA A 685 3.72 13.07 17.41
C ALA A 685 3.48 13.38 15.93
N PHE A 686 2.49 12.68 15.34
CA PHE A 686 2.11 12.84 13.95
C PHE A 686 0.67 13.29 13.77
N LYS A 687 0.44 14.17 12.79
CA LYS A 687 -0.88 14.52 12.24
C LYS A 687 -1.88 14.94 13.34
N ASN A 688 -3.01 14.23 13.47
CA ASN A 688 -4.06 14.60 14.43
C ASN A 688 -3.62 14.53 15.89
N SER A 689 -2.57 13.76 16.21
CA SER A 689 -2.01 13.70 17.56
C SER A 689 -1.38 15.04 18.02
N LEU A 690 -1.10 15.97 17.09
CA LEU A 690 -0.68 17.34 17.39
C LEU A 690 -1.72 18.09 18.22
N ASN A 691 -3.01 17.78 18.05
CA ASN A 691 -4.08 18.35 18.85
C ASN A 691 -3.96 17.96 20.34
N TRP A 692 -3.54 16.70 20.59
CA TRP A 692 -3.29 16.23 21.94
C TRP A 692 -2.06 16.92 22.56
N ILE A 693 -0.98 17.09 21.79
CA ILE A 693 0.22 17.84 22.21
C ILE A 693 -0.16 19.27 22.63
N ASN A 694 -0.90 19.97 21.77
CA ASN A 694 -1.32 21.36 22.01
C ASN A 694 -2.27 21.49 23.22
N LYS A 695 -3.26 20.59 23.32
CA LYS A 695 -4.20 20.55 24.46
C LYS A 695 -3.50 20.38 25.80
N ASN A 696 -2.44 19.58 25.84
CA ASN A 696 -1.66 19.31 27.06
C ASN A 696 -0.49 20.29 27.25
N LYS A 697 -0.38 21.33 26.42
CA LYS A 697 0.63 22.40 26.51
C LYS A 697 2.07 21.87 26.52
N LEU A 698 2.32 20.76 25.81
CA LEU A 698 3.66 20.19 25.70
C LEU A 698 4.55 20.96 24.71
N LEU A 699 3.93 21.55 23.71
CA LEU A 699 4.56 22.47 22.77
C LEU A 699 3.50 23.47 22.30
N ASP A 700 3.86 24.74 22.16
CA ASP A 700 2.95 25.77 21.63
C ASP A 700 2.86 25.64 20.11
N LEU A 701 1.74 25.09 19.66
CA LEU A 701 1.47 24.88 18.24
C LEU A 701 0.37 25.85 17.79
N LYS A 702 0.72 26.72 16.85
CA LYS A 702 -0.24 27.62 16.19
C LYS A 702 -0.58 27.05 14.84
N PHE A 703 -1.87 27.05 14.49
CA PHE A 703 -2.36 26.53 13.24
C PHE A 703 -3.11 27.59 12.45
N LYS A 704 -2.79 27.72 11.16
CA LYS A 704 -3.57 28.53 10.23
C LYS A 704 -4.90 27.87 9.96
N THR A 705 -5.96 28.64 10.03
CA THR A 705 -7.31 28.22 9.68
C THR A 705 -7.95 29.27 8.79
N LYS A 706 -8.77 28.83 7.85
CA LYS A 706 -9.58 29.71 7.00
C LYS A 706 -11.01 29.21 7.02
N LYS A 707 -11.96 30.14 7.16
CA LYS A 707 -13.37 29.82 6.86
C LYS A 707 -13.52 29.82 5.36
N PHE A 708 -14.04 28.73 4.82
CA PHE A 708 -14.39 28.64 3.42
C PHE A 708 -15.63 29.49 3.12
N GLU A 709 -15.62 30.19 2.00
CA GLU A 709 -16.81 30.93 1.55
C GLU A 709 -17.90 29.94 1.18
N THR A 710 -19.05 30.08 1.85
CA THR A 710 -20.23 29.22 1.64
C THR A 710 -21.40 29.99 1.06
N ASN A 711 -21.20 31.28 0.75
CA ASN A 711 -22.20 32.11 0.12
C ASN A 711 -22.43 31.62 -1.32
N ASN A 712 -23.68 31.54 -1.73
CA ASN A 712 -24.09 31.10 -3.07
C ASN A 712 -23.86 29.61 -3.41
N ILE A 713 -23.66 28.74 -2.40
CA ILE A 713 -23.59 27.29 -2.61
C ILE A 713 -24.98 26.69 -2.35
N SER A 714 -25.51 25.99 -3.34
CA SER A 714 -26.78 25.26 -3.19
C SER A 714 -26.62 24.07 -2.25
N PHE A 715 -27.72 23.61 -1.66
CA PHE A 715 -27.72 22.43 -0.80
C PHE A 715 -27.19 21.19 -1.54
N GLY A 716 -27.48 21.03 -2.82
CA GLY A 716 -27.00 19.92 -3.66
C GLY A 716 -25.47 19.95 -3.88
N GLU A 717 -24.89 21.14 -3.98
CA GLU A 717 -23.44 21.33 -4.19
C GLU A 717 -22.61 21.24 -2.91
N ARG A 718 -23.27 21.32 -1.73
CA ARG A 718 -22.58 21.34 -0.42
C ARG A 718 -21.57 20.21 -0.25
N LYS A 719 -21.94 18.97 -0.57
CA LYS A 719 -21.05 17.80 -0.39
C LYS A 719 -19.81 17.92 -1.27
N ASN A 720 -19.96 18.33 -2.51
CA ASN A 720 -18.85 18.51 -3.45
C ASN A 720 -17.95 19.67 -3.05
N HIS A 721 -18.54 20.79 -2.61
CA HIS A 721 -17.77 21.95 -2.14
C HIS A 721 -16.85 21.59 -0.97
N PHE A 722 -17.35 20.92 0.07
CA PHE A 722 -16.52 20.51 1.20
C PHE A 722 -15.56 19.36 0.85
N GLY A 723 -15.97 18.44 -0.02
CA GLY A 723 -15.10 17.38 -0.52
C GLY A 723 -13.88 17.90 -1.28
N ALA A 724 -14.06 18.98 -2.05
CA ALA A 724 -12.96 19.65 -2.77
C ALA A 724 -11.91 20.32 -1.84
N GLN A 725 -12.25 20.54 -0.56
CA GLN A 725 -11.31 21.09 0.43
C GLN A 725 -10.45 20.00 1.10
N VAL A 726 -10.70 18.74 0.86
CA VAL A 726 -9.89 17.65 1.40
C VAL A 726 -8.60 17.50 0.56
N ILE A 727 -7.46 17.42 1.23
CA ILE A 727 -6.19 17.01 0.61
C ILE A 727 -6.15 15.49 0.70
N GLY A 728 -6.60 14.78 -0.33
CA GLY A 728 -6.62 13.32 -0.36
C GLY A 728 -5.23 12.70 -0.39
N GLY A 729 -4.27 13.40 -1.03
CA GLY A 729 -2.87 13.03 -1.11
C GLY A 729 -2.22 13.74 -2.29
N ALA A 730 -1.30 14.66 -1.99
CA ALA A 730 -0.56 15.45 -2.97
C ALA A 730 0.90 15.64 -2.52
N ILE A 731 1.76 16.06 -3.43
CA ILE A 731 3.20 16.18 -3.22
C ILE A 731 3.58 17.66 -3.23
N PHE A 732 4.28 18.08 -2.20
CA PHE A 732 4.67 19.46 -1.99
C PHE A 732 6.18 19.59 -1.80
N GLU A 733 6.73 20.74 -2.23
CA GLU A 733 8.11 21.11 -2.01
C GLU A 733 8.25 21.87 -0.68
N ALA A 734 9.28 21.49 0.08
CA ALA A 734 9.74 22.25 1.24
C ALA A 734 11.25 22.53 1.15
N LYS A 735 11.68 23.64 1.74
CA LYS A 735 13.09 24.04 1.87
C LYS A 735 13.65 23.52 3.18
N LEU A 736 14.90 23.04 3.15
CA LEU A 736 15.62 22.49 4.28
C LEU A 736 16.77 23.41 4.70
N ASP A 737 16.90 23.64 5.99
CA ASP A 737 18.17 24.06 6.60
C ASP A 737 19.00 22.78 6.87
N LEU A 738 20.00 22.51 6.03
CA LEU A 738 20.81 21.29 6.12
C LEU A 738 21.72 21.24 7.37
N SER A 739 21.91 22.36 8.05
CA SER A 739 22.71 22.42 9.29
C SER A 739 21.92 21.96 10.52
N HIS A 740 20.58 21.92 10.46
CA HIS A 740 19.76 21.45 11.56
C HIS A 740 19.73 19.90 11.59
N PRO A 741 19.88 19.27 12.78
CA PRO A 741 20.01 17.81 12.87
C PRO A 741 18.82 17.02 12.31
N ILE A 742 17.59 17.55 12.28
CA ILE A 742 16.45 16.92 11.65
C ILE A 742 16.67 16.67 10.15
N ASN A 743 17.52 17.45 9.50
CA ASN A 743 17.80 17.39 8.07
C ASN A 743 19.12 16.68 7.74
N PHE A 744 19.80 16.08 8.72
CA PHE A 744 21.02 15.32 8.46
C PHE A 744 20.76 14.15 7.50
N GLY A 745 21.69 13.92 6.59
CA GLY A 745 21.57 12.91 5.55
C GLY A 745 20.84 13.36 4.28
N TYR A 746 20.32 14.59 4.20
CA TYR A 746 19.83 15.19 2.96
C TYR A 746 20.94 15.99 2.28
N LYS A 747 20.99 15.94 0.94
CA LYS A 747 22.00 16.64 0.13
C LYS A 747 21.47 17.92 -0.50
N ASN A 748 20.19 17.95 -0.82
CA ASN A 748 19.52 19.06 -1.51
C ASN A 748 18.79 19.94 -0.49
N LYS A 749 18.78 21.25 -0.75
CA LYS A 749 18.02 22.21 0.05
C LYS A 749 16.51 22.11 -0.11
N ASN A 750 16.04 21.30 -1.06
CA ASN A 750 14.61 21.07 -1.29
C ASN A 750 14.32 19.57 -1.08
N ILE A 751 13.14 19.29 -0.53
CA ILE A 751 12.60 17.96 -0.31
C ILE A 751 11.16 17.89 -0.82
N SER A 752 10.78 16.72 -1.34
CA SER A 752 9.39 16.42 -1.67
C SER A 752 8.70 15.76 -0.48
N LEU A 753 7.59 16.32 -0.04
CA LEU A 753 6.78 15.83 1.07
C LEU A 753 5.40 15.38 0.56
N PHE A 754 4.95 14.23 1.00
CA PHE A 754 3.58 13.78 0.79
C PHE A 754 2.67 14.34 1.88
N ARG A 755 1.49 14.81 1.49
CA ARG A 755 0.54 15.38 2.43
C ARG A 755 -0.89 14.91 2.15
N ASN A 756 -1.56 14.44 3.19
CA ASN A 756 -2.99 14.09 3.19
C ASN A 756 -3.72 14.66 4.40
N THR A 757 -3.29 15.82 4.89
CA THR A 757 -3.91 16.54 6.00
C THR A 757 -4.15 17.99 5.66
N THR A 758 -5.07 18.63 6.37
CA THR A 758 -5.32 20.08 6.35
C THR A 758 -4.79 20.79 7.62
N ILE A 759 -3.78 20.21 8.26
CA ILE A 759 -3.12 20.76 9.44
C ILE A 759 -2.01 21.71 8.97
N PHE A 760 -2.23 23.00 9.00
CA PHE A 760 -1.27 24.02 8.57
C PHE A 760 -0.64 24.68 9.78
N MET A 761 0.58 24.30 10.13
CA MET A 761 1.30 24.74 11.32
C MET A 761 2.11 26.01 11.01
N ASP A 762 1.93 27.07 11.81
CA ASP A 762 2.66 28.32 11.63
C ASP A 762 4.14 28.17 11.96
N GLN A 763 4.95 29.01 11.32
CA GLN A 763 6.37 29.17 11.65
C GLN A 763 6.54 29.67 13.10
N ASP A 764 7.70 29.38 13.68
CA ASP A 764 8.20 30.02 14.87
C ASP A 764 8.75 31.41 14.51
N ASP A 765 8.66 32.37 15.41
CA ASP A 765 9.21 33.69 15.22
C ASP A 765 10.75 33.66 15.12
N ILE A 766 11.38 32.63 15.65
CA ILE A 766 12.82 32.42 15.60
C ILE A 766 13.15 31.57 14.35
N SER A 767 13.89 32.16 13.42
CA SER A 767 14.13 31.56 12.09
C SER A 767 14.79 30.18 12.14
N TYR A 768 15.74 29.92 13.04
CA TYR A 768 16.43 28.65 13.15
C TYR A 768 15.57 27.53 13.77
N ASN A 769 14.41 27.86 14.34
CA ASN A 769 13.42 26.89 14.80
C ASN A 769 12.53 26.36 13.66
N ASN A 770 12.71 26.86 12.43
CA ASN A 770 11.96 26.48 11.25
C ASN A 770 12.85 25.76 10.22
N PRO A 771 13.42 24.61 10.54
CA PRO A 771 14.39 23.92 9.66
C PRO A 771 13.79 23.34 8.39
N ILE A 772 12.47 23.21 8.32
CA ILE A 772 11.72 22.74 7.15
C ILE A 772 10.54 23.68 6.92
N ILE A 773 10.52 24.36 5.78
CA ILE A 773 9.47 25.34 5.44
C ILE A 773 8.91 25.01 4.05
N TYR A 774 7.59 24.95 3.89
CA TYR A 774 6.97 24.82 2.57
C TYR A 774 7.33 26.04 1.70
N SER A 775 7.67 25.79 0.44
CA SER A 775 8.03 26.84 -0.51
C SER A 775 6.83 27.76 -0.84
N GLU A 776 7.09 28.91 -1.45
CA GLU A 776 6.01 29.82 -1.89
C GLU A 776 5.13 29.23 -2.99
N ASN A 777 5.69 28.34 -3.81
CA ASN A 777 4.97 27.59 -4.84
C ASN A 777 5.13 26.09 -4.55
N PRO A 778 4.49 25.58 -3.48
CA PRO A 778 4.86 24.28 -2.94
C PRO A 778 4.32 23.09 -3.73
N LEU A 779 3.25 23.23 -4.52
CA LEU A 779 2.62 22.10 -5.21
C LEU A 779 3.52 21.53 -6.31
N LEU A 780 3.98 20.29 -6.17
CA LEU A 780 4.75 19.57 -7.18
C LEU A 780 3.89 18.63 -8.02
N SER A 781 2.92 17.95 -7.39
CA SER A 781 2.00 17.03 -8.06
C SER A 781 0.80 16.76 -7.17
N GLY A 782 -0.37 16.58 -7.75
CA GLY A 782 -1.62 16.29 -7.05
C GLY A 782 -2.56 17.48 -6.95
N TYR A 783 -3.73 17.22 -6.36
CA TYR A 783 -4.80 18.21 -6.20
C TYR A 783 -4.75 18.86 -4.81
N ILE A 784 -4.92 20.15 -4.78
CA ILE A 784 -5.22 20.97 -3.60
C ILE A 784 -6.14 22.12 -4.01
N SER A 785 -7.11 22.48 -3.18
CA SER A 785 -7.94 23.66 -3.43
C SER A 785 -7.10 24.94 -3.38
N LYS A 786 -7.55 25.99 -4.05
CA LYS A 786 -6.87 27.30 -4.04
C LYS A 786 -6.71 27.85 -2.61
N GLU A 787 -7.74 27.69 -1.80
CA GLU A 787 -7.78 28.13 -0.42
C GLU A 787 -6.73 27.41 0.43
N ASN A 788 -6.65 26.10 0.33
CA ASN A 788 -5.65 25.31 1.06
C ASN A 788 -4.23 25.54 0.52
N LEU A 789 -4.08 25.83 -0.79
CA LEU A 789 -2.78 26.16 -1.38
C LEU A 789 -2.24 27.50 -0.82
N GLU A 790 -3.11 28.46 -0.59
CA GLU A 790 -2.68 29.72 0.08
C GLU A 790 -2.33 29.49 1.57
N LEU A 791 -3.05 28.61 2.25
CA LEU A 791 -2.76 28.31 3.65
C LEU A 791 -1.43 27.60 3.86
N ILE A 792 -1.06 26.65 2.99
CA ILE A 792 0.17 25.87 3.14
C ILE A 792 1.44 26.70 2.90
N LYS A 793 1.37 27.76 2.08
CA LYS A 793 2.51 28.59 1.77
C LYS A 793 3.18 29.09 3.04
N SER A 794 4.49 28.94 3.12
CA SER A 794 5.30 29.38 4.26
C SER A 794 4.87 28.79 5.61
N THR A 795 4.15 27.67 5.65
CA THR A 795 3.95 26.90 6.87
C THR A 795 5.06 25.87 7.06
N VAL A 796 5.10 25.24 8.21
CA VAL A 796 6.12 24.24 8.56
C VAL A 796 5.50 22.86 8.75
N PRO A 797 6.09 21.78 8.19
CA PRO A 797 5.66 20.42 8.43
C PRO A 797 6.22 19.83 9.72
N PHE A 798 7.15 20.52 10.36
CA PHE A 798 7.91 20.06 11.51
C PHE A 798 8.08 21.17 12.53
N LYS A 799 7.88 20.85 13.80
CA LYS A 799 8.30 21.65 14.96
C LYS A 799 8.86 20.77 16.04
N THR A 800 9.81 21.32 16.78
CA THR A 800 10.38 20.67 17.96
C THR A 800 10.62 21.68 19.06
N GLY A 801 10.65 21.22 20.31
CA GLY A 801 10.97 22.06 21.44
C GLY A 801 11.15 21.26 22.73
N ALA A 802 11.95 21.81 23.63
CA ALA A 802 12.17 21.23 24.95
C ALA A 802 10.92 21.33 25.82
N TYR A 803 10.59 20.24 26.53
CA TYR A 803 9.58 20.23 27.57
C TYR A 803 10.21 19.76 28.87
N LYS A 804 10.59 20.71 29.72
CA LYS A 804 11.41 20.49 30.92
C LYS A 804 12.75 19.81 30.56
N LYS A 805 12.97 18.53 30.95
CA LYS A 805 14.17 17.76 30.60
C LYS A 805 14.02 16.98 29.31
N GLY A 806 12.81 16.82 28.78
CA GLY A 806 12.52 16.04 27.59
C GLY A 806 12.35 16.90 26.34
N GLN A 807 12.07 16.21 25.24
CA GLN A 807 11.90 16.81 23.92
C GLN A 807 10.54 16.42 23.34
N VAL A 808 9.88 17.36 22.66
CA VAL A 808 8.65 17.10 21.92
C VAL A 808 8.88 17.46 20.47
N THR A 809 8.59 16.51 19.57
CA THR A 809 8.74 16.65 18.13
C THR A 809 7.40 16.39 17.45
N CYS A 810 6.99 17.28 16.55
CA CYS A 810 5.70 17.25 15.87
C CYS A 810 5.87 17.25 14.35
N PHE A 811 5.16 16.35 13.67
CA PHE A 811 5.07 16.29 12.21
C PHE A 811 3.62 16.43 11.76
N THR A 812 3.33 17.33 10.84
CA THR A 812 1.98 17.47 10.24
C THR A 812 1.68 16.39 9.23
N ASP A 813 2.69 15.70 8.71
CA ASP A 813 2.61 14.77 7.61
C ASP A 813 3.25 13.43 7.96
N ASN A 814 2.81 12.35 7.30
CA ASN A 814 3.38 11.02 7.47
C ASN A 814 4.71 10.90 6.71
N THR A 815 5.79 10.60 7.43
CA THR A 815 7.14 10.41 6.84
C THR A 815 7.36 9.03 6.22
N ASN A 816 6.38 8.09 6.34
CA ASN A 816 6.54 6.67 6.02
C ASN A 816 5.44 6.14 5.11
N PHE A 817 4.71 6.99 4.43
CA PHE A 817 3.47 6.69 3.72
C PHE A 817 3.57 5.46 2.83
N ARG A 818 2.71 4.48 3.09
CA ARG A 818 2.52 3.22 2.33
C ARG A 818 3.83 2.49 1.99
N ALA A 819 4.84 2.58 2.87
CA ALA A 819 6.17 1.96 2.72
C ALA A 819 6.93 2.27 1.42
N PHE A 820 6.38 3.06 0.49
CA PHE A 820 7.10 3.48 -0.72
C PHE A 820 7.66 4.91 -0.66
N TRP A 821 7.35 5.66 0.39
CA TRP A 821 7.86 7.02 0.58
C TRP A 821 9.25 7.02 1.22
N TYR A 822 10.25 6.50 0.48
CA TYR A 822 11.63 6.36 0.95
C TYR A 822 12.34 7.69 1.24
N GLY A 823 11.92 8.76 0.54
CA GLY A 823 12.57 10.06 0.61
C GLY A 823 12.52 10.74 1.97
N THR A 824 11.53 10.44 2.80
CA THR A 824 11.26 11.10 4.07
C THR A 824 11.49 10.23 5.31
N ASN A 825 11.77 8.93 5.17
CA ASN A 825 11.97 8.03 6.31
C ASN A 825 13.07 8.52 7.26
N LYS A 826 14.11 9.16 6.72
CA LYS A 826 15.23 9.67 7.52
C LYS A 826 14.83 10.76 8.51
N LEU A 827 13.77 11.53 8.25
CA LEU A 827 13.27 12.54 9.20
C LEU A 827 12.86 11.90 10.53
N LEU A 828 12.16 10.76 10.50
CA LEU A 828 11.80 10.04 11.73
C LEU A 828 13.04 9.50 12.45
N MET A 829 14.01 8.95 11.71
CA MET A 829 15.25 8.45 12.30
C MET A 829 16.08 9.57 12.94
N ASN A 830 16.14 10.74 12.30
CA ASN A 830 16.81 11.93 12.85
C ASN A 830 16.12 12.42 14.13
N ALA A 831 14.78 12.42 14.18
CA ALA A 831 14.02 12.79 15.38
C ALA A 831 14.27 11.82 16.55
N ILE A 832 14.74 10.60 16.29
CA ILE A 832 15.03 9.59 17.31
C ILE A 832 16.50 9.68 17.76
N TYR A 833 17.43 9.66 16.80
CA TYR A 833 18.87 9.56 17.13
C TYR A 833 19.53 10.91 17.48
N PHE A 834 18.97 12.01 17.02
CA PHE A 834 19.58 13.34 17.13
C PHE A 834 18.73 14.36 17.90
N SER A 835 17.66 13.92 18.57
CA SER A 835 16.78 14.81 19.34
C SER A 835 17.51 15.61 20.41
N ASP A 836 18.58 15.05 21.02
CA ASP A 836 19.42 15.73 22.01
C ASP A 836 20.25 16.90 21.42
N GLN A 837 20.22 17.05 20.09
CA GLN A 837 20.99 18.07 19.35
C GLN A 837 20.08 19.13 18.70
N PHE A 838 18.74 19.09 18.97
CA PHE A 838 17.78 20.06 18.43
C PHE A 838 17.79 21.37 19.20
#